data_64864d812f6c015f17ad10b42869faba
#
_entry.id   64864d812f6c015f17ad10b42869faba
#
_cell.length_a   1.000
_cell.length_b   1.000
_cell.length_c   1.000
_cell.angle_alpha   90.00
_cell.angle_beta   90.00
_cell.angle_gamma   90.00
#
_symmetry.space_group_name_H-M   'P 1'
#
loop_
_entity.id
_entity.type
_entity.pdbx_description
1 polymer ?
#
loop_
_entity_poly.entity_id
_entity_poly.type
_entity_poly.pdbx_seq_one_letter_code
_entity_poly.pdbx_strand_id
1 'polypeptide(L)'
;MKMQFVAVSVGVGVGIALIGGCGHGDHDNGPPPPVSHGAGFIKSFQIISSAPAFAGATPAGAAGPYQVITALVHGELDPNNPLNAGIVNIKNAPVGSDGYVAYTTDVVILRPQSASAAKRVLFYDVVNRGSKIGAASFVGGGALDTGAAPSSSFPSLLRNGYTILWSGWQGDVPVTGNATTAGAGLLGASFPVATNKDGTPMTGMSREEFIPDYAGGPPTTIPLTYPPANLNDKTSVTFTARQSWLTAYGSIPGGLETYTAPSQPVTTWSYVSTPNNVYEGNYSVTFTPPASVPGPNGAQVPPDAGTIYSFVYQAAAPTVDGIGFAALRDLVSFLRYDTADAQGAPNPLNDLKNAGCVASSCSTSTNFDIAIGEGISQSGRFMKDFLYQGFNADKNGKMVFDGLFPIISAARRTWTNAAFAQPGRWSKQHEDHFMPGFQFPFTYATMTDPVSGASDGILKQCTATNTCPKIMQLDGSFEWWGGAASLVVTDGRGNDIPLPPTVRYYLVAGTQHGGGSGVTTGNFIVPAAGSQCQLPGSPVEETPVERALIPALVNWVGKGTPPPASQYPTVASGNLVAPTQAALGFPSLTNVTVPSGPAATPTPLQLTFNGEYNQLFVTDYSNAVPVVNTAQAYTILVPKVDANGNETTGVLVPDVSAPLATYTGWNYRGAGHAIGDGCISNGGAIPFAVNTAAQAGGTDSRATLATLYNGSRSKYQAAVAAAANALVSQGYLLQDDANNVFIANAAGVSATLLPQP
;
A
#
# COMPACT_ATOMS: atom_id res chain seq x y z
N MET A 1 -31.41 44.06 -9.40
CA MET A 1 -31.75 43.52 -10.73
C MET A 1 -32.16 42.05 -10.50
N LYS A 2 -33.49 41.82 -10.59
CA LYS A 2 -34.06 40.48 -10.33
C LYS A 2 -33.91 39.64 -11.61
N MET A 3 -33.40 38.43 -11.52
CA MET A 3 -33.49 37.46 -12.58
C MET A 3 -34.31 36.25 -12.11
N GLN A 4 -35.38 36.00 -12.87
CA GLN A 4 -36.38 34.95 -12.61
C GLN A 4 -35.88 33.59 -13.10
N PHE A 5 -36.16 32.58 -12.28
CA PHE A 5 -36.05 31.18 -12.70
C PHE A 5 -37.28 30.77 -13.51
N VAL A 6 -37.04 30.15 -14.65
CA VAL A 6 -38.07 29.45 -15.44
C VAL A 6 -37.88 27.96 -15.25
N ALA A 7 -38.87 27.30 -14.65
CA ALA A 7 -38.96 25.86 -14.54
C ALA A 7 -39.61 25.30 -15.83
N VAL A 8 -38.97 24.34 -16.46
CA VAL A 8 -39.55 23.54 -17.55
C VAL A 8 -39.86 22.16 -17.03
N SER A 9 -41.14 21.85 -16.91
CA SER A 9 -41.65 20.51 -16.65
C SER A 9 -41.84 19.77 -17.96
N VAL A 10 -41.20 18.60 -18.11
CA VAL A 10 -41.46 17.69 -19.25
C VAL A 10 -42.33 16.54 -18.73
N GLY A 11 -43.55 16.51 -19.20
CA GLY A 11 -44.50 15.43 -18.95
C GLY A 11 -44.25 14.23 -19.88
N VAL A 12 -44.27 13.04 -19.30
CA VAL A 12 -44.21 11.75 -20.01
C VAL A 12 -45.64 11.38 -20.43
N GLY A 13 -45.90 11.37 -21.73
CA GLY A 13 -47.14 10.84 -22.30
C GLY A 13 -46.89 9.44 -22.86
N VAL A 14 -47.58 8.44 -22.28
CA VAL A 14 -47.66 7.10 -22.83
C VAL A 14 -48.75 7.06 -23.90
N GLY A 15 -48.35 6.79 -25.13
CA GLY A 15 -49.27 6.56 -26.27
C GLY A 15 -49.14 5.12 -26.79
N ILE A 16 -50.12 4.28 -26.51
CA ILE A 16 -50.26 2.98 -27.13
C ILE A 16 -51.02 3.18 -28.49
N ALA A 17 -50.41 2.79 -29.58
CA ALA A 17 -51.11 2.66 -30.86
C ALA A 17 -50.85 1.24 -31.40
N LEU A 18 -51.92 0.46 -31.40
CA LEU A 18 -52.02 -0.81 -32.14
C LEU A 18 -52.45 -0.46 -33.60
N ILE A 19 -51.62 -0.80 -34.56
CA ILE A 19 -52.09 -0.96 -35.94
C ILE A 19 -51.44 -2.20 -36.52
N GLY A 20 -52.29 -3.21 -36.84
CA GLY A 20 -51.90 -4.39 -37.59
C GLY A 20 -51.75 -4.05 -39.09
N GLY A 21 -50.73 -4.63 -39.70
CA GLY A 21 -50.52 -4.59 -41.15
C GLY A 21 -49.66 -5.79 -41.56
N CYS A 22 -50.28 -6.79 -42.23
CA CYS A 22 -49.55 -7.87 -42.89
C CYS A 22 -48.78 -7.31 -44.10
N GLY A 23 -47.46 -7.41 -44.09
CA GLY A 23 -46.60 -7.18 -45.25
C GLY A 23 -45.53 -8.25 -45.28
N HIS A 24 -45.51 -9.08 -46.33
CA HIS A 24 -44.40 -9.95 -46.67
C HIS A 24 -43.22 -9.10 -47.03
N GLY A 25 -42.12 -9.19 -46.31
CA GLY A 25 -40.87 -8.56 -46.64
C GLY A 25 -39.72 -9.51 -46.26
N ASP A 26 -38.79 -9.64 -47.17
CA ASP A 26 -37.63 -10.54 -47.12
C ASP A 26 -36.89 -10.49 -45.79
N HIS A 27 -36.61 -11.67 -45.25
CA HIS A 27 -35.72 -11.82 -44.09
C HIS A 27 -34.30 -11.53 -44.50
N ASP A 28 -33.87 -10.31 -44.26
CA ASP A 28 -32.47 -9.94 -44.22
C ASP A 28 -31.91 -10.53 -42.91
N ASN A 29 -31.24 -11.70 -43.01
CA ASN A 29 -30.52 -12.33 -41.92
C ASN A 29 -29.22 -11.58 -41.68
N GLY A 30 -29.30 -10.33 -41.24
CA GLY A 30 -28.18 -9.66 -40.61
C GLY A 30 -27.77 -10.45 -39.33
N PRO A 31 -26.50 -10.47 -38.98
CA PRO A 31 -26.09 -11.12 -37.74
C PRO A 31 -26.86 -10.51 -36.56
N PRO A 32 -27.32 -11.33 -35.59
CA PRO A 32 -28.04 -10.82 -34.44
C PRO A 32 -27.20 -9.72 -33.78
N PRO A 33 -27.82 -8.66 -33.26
CA PRO A 33 -27.08 -7.62 -32.56
C PRO A 33 -26.26 -8.25 -31.46
N PRO A 34 -25.01 -7.80 -31.25
CA PRO A 34 -24.14 -8.40 -30.20
C PRO A 34 -24.83 -8.33 -28.85
N VAL A 35 -24.82 -9.43 -28.13
CA VAL A 35 -25.36 -9.50 -26.78
C VAL A 35 -24.56 -8.54 -25.90
N SER A 36 -25.21 -7.51 -25.36
CA SER A 36 -24.55 -6.58 -24.45
C SER A 36 -24.28 -7.31 -23.11
N HIS A 37 -23.03 -7.51 -22.78
CA HIS A 37 -22.59 -8.10 -21.51
C HIS A 37 -22.44 -7.06 -20.38
N GLY A 38 -22.86 -5.82 -20.58
CA GLY A 38 -22.76 -4.73 -19.60
C GLY A 38 -21.37 -4.07 -19.60
N ALA A 39 -20.96 -3.54 -18.46
CA ALA A 39 -19.71 -2.75 -18.34
C ALA A 39 -18.45 -3.58 -18.59
N GLY A 40 -18.45 -4.83 -18.11
CA GLY A 40 -17.32 -5.75 -18.25
C GLY A 40 -17.74 -7.15 -17.84
N PHE A 41 -16.99 -8.13 -18.27
CA PHE A 41 -17.24 -9.54 -17.98
C PHE A 41 -15.99 -10.39 -18.15
N ILE A 42 -15.98 -11.55 -17.52
CA ILE A 42 -14.96 -12.58 -17.75
C ILE A 42 -15.34 -13.34 -19.00
N LYS A 43 -14.55 -13.16 -20.07
CA LYS A 43 -14.73 -13.86 -21.35
C LYS A 43 -14.36 -15.31 -21.23
N SER A 44 -13.20 -15.60 -20.62
CA SER A 44 -12.80 -16.97 -20.31
C SER A 44 -11.98 -17.05 -19.02
N PHE A 45 -12.27 -18.06 -18.21
CA PHE A 45 -11.52 -18.43 -17.01
C PHE A 45 -10.78 -19.74 -17.30
N GLN A 46 -9.54 -19.63 -17.80
CA GLN A 46 -8.75 -20.79 -18.21
C GLN A 46 -7.95 -21.34 -17.02
N ILE A 47 -8.39 -22.47 -16.45
CA ILE A 47 -7.62 -23.18 -15.43
C ILE A 47 -6.37 -23.78 -16.07
N ILE A 48 -5.18 -23.39 -15.57
CA ILE A 48 -3.89 -23.91 -15.98
C ILE A 48 -3.54 -25.16 -15.15
N SER A 49 -3.73 -25.07 -13.83
CA SER A 49 -3.53 -26.21 -12.93
C SER A 49 -4.48 -26.19 -11.75
N SER A 50 -4.73 -27.37 -11.20
CA SER A 50 -5.44 -27.57 -9.94
C SER A 50 -4.76 -28.71 -9.19
N ALA A 51 -4.16 -28.42 -8.03
CA ALA A 51 -3.35 -29.37 -7.29
C ALA A 51 -3.55 -29.22 -5.77
N PRO A 52 -3.29 -30.27 -4.97
CA PRO A 52 -3.22 -30.14 -3.54
C PRO A 52 -2.19 -29.08 -3.12
N ALA A 53 -2.57 -28.17 -2.24
CA ALA A 53 -1.68 -27.19 -1.65
C ALA A 53 -0.70 -27.85 -0.65
N PHE A 54 0.42 -27.18 -0.36
CA PHE A 54 1.39 -27.59 0.65
C PHE A 54 1.92 -29.02 0.47
N ALA A 55 2.17 -29.44 -0.80
CA ALA A 55 2.56 -30.80 -1.15
C ALA A 55 1.58 -31.89 -0.63
N GLY A 56 0.30 -31.54 -0.47
CA GLY A 56 -0.77 -32.43 0.03
C GLY A 56 -0.87 -32.49 1.56
N ALA A 57 -0.02 -31.79 2.29
CA ALA A 57 -0.12 -31.72 3.74
C ALA A 57 -1.24 -30.77 4.19
N THR A 58 -1.88 -31.08 5.33
CA THR A 58 -2.81 -30.17 5.99
C THR A 58 -2.04 -29.34 7.01
N PRO A 59 -1.99 -27.99 6.89
CA PRO A 59 -1.32 -27.15 7.87
C PRO A 59 -1.92 -27.32 9.27
N ALA A 60 -1.08 -27.23 10.29
CA ALA A 60 -1.53 -27.36 11.67
C ALA A 60 -2.61 -26.31 11.99
N GLY A 61 -3.75 -26.76 12.51
CA GLY A 61 -4.89 -25.92 12.86
C GLY A 61 -5.73 -25.42 11.67
N ALA A 62 -5.41 -25.81 10.44
CA ALA A 62 -6.26 -25.49 9.29
C ALA A 62 -7.62 -26.23 9.37
N ALA A 63 -8.66 -25.65 8.76
CA ALA A 63 -10.01 -26.23 8.74
C ALA A 63 -10.08 -27.58 7.98
N GLY A 64 -9.06 -27.87 7.17
CA GLY A 64 -8.91 -29.08 6.38
C GLY A 64 -7.80 -28.93 5.34
N PRO A 65 -7.62 -29.95 4.48
CA PRO A 65 -6.68 -29.83 3.36
C PRO A 65 -7.14 -28.77 2.36
N TYR A 66 -6.15 -28.09 1.74
CA TYR A 66 -6.35 -27.05 0.76
C TYR A 66 -5.90 -27.49 -0.64
N GLN A 67 -6.42 -26.85 -1.66
CA GLN A 67 -5.94 -26.93 -3.04
C GLN A 67 -5.63 -25.56 -3.60
N VAL A 68 -4.68 -25.52 -4.53
CA VAL A 68 -4.35 -24.35 -5.33
C VAL A 68 -4.90 -24.52 -6.73
N ILE A 69 -5.60 -23.50 -7.22
CA ILE A 69 -6.01 -23.37 -8.62
C ILE A 69 -5.24 -22.21 -9.21
N THR A 70 -4.54 -22.45 -10.31
CA THR A 70 -3.92 -21.38 -11.10
C THR A 70 -4.66 -21.22 -12.40
N ALA A 71 -4.87 -19.99 -12.83
CA ALA A 71 -5.65 -19.69 -14.03
C ALA A 71 -5.08 -18.46 -14.77
N LEU A 72 -5.37 -18.43 -16.06
CA LEU A 72 -5.27 -17.24 -16.88
C LEU A 72 -6.68 -16.76 -17.18
N VAL A 73 -6.94 -15.49 -16.89
CA VAL A 73 -8.27 -14.91 -17.06
C VAL A 73 -8.23 -13.86 -18.17
N HIS A 74 -9.09 -14.02 -19.15
CA HIS A 74 -9.34 -13.02 -20.19
C HIS A 74 -10.66 -12.31 -19.86
N GLY A 75 -10.58 -11.00 -19.73
CA GLY A 75 -11.73 -10.15 -19.53
C GLY A 75 -11.92 -9.13 -20.65
N GLU A 76 -13.11 -8.60 -20.75
CA GLU A 76 -13.47 -7.57 -21.73
C GLU A 76 -14.28 -6.46 -21.08
N LEU A 77 -14.02 -5.21 -21.52
CA LEU A 77 -14.64 -3.99 -21.02
C LEU A 77 -15.30 -3.21 -22.15
N ASP A 78 -16.52 -2.74 -21.95
CA ASP A 78 -17.16 -1.78 -22.85
C ASP A 78 -16.55 -0.38 -22.58
N PRO A 79 -15.79 0.21 -23.53
CA PRO A 79 -15.18 1.53 -23.36
C PRO A 79 -16.17 2.69 -23.29
N ASN A 80 -17.43 2.44 -23.66
CA ASN A 80 -18.51 3.44 -23.66
C ASN A 80 -19.41 3.34 -22.43
N ASN A 81 -19.28 2.29 -21.63
CA ASN A 81 -20.10 2.13 -20.44
C ASN A 81 -19.72 3.16 -19.35
N PRO A 82 -20.69 3.83 -18.71
CA PRO A 82 -20.43 4.81 -17.66
C PRO A 82 -19.58 4.30 -16.50
N LEU A 83 -19.66 3.00 -16.12
CA LEU A 83 -18.84 2.40 -15.06
C LEU A 83 -17.34 2.32 -15.41
N ASN A 84 -16.98 2.43 -16.70
CA ASN A 84 -15.60 2.44 -17.17
C ASN A 84 -15.14 3.86 -17.58
N ALA A 85 -16.02 4.85 -17.54
CA ALA A 85 -15.73 6.20 -18.02
C ALA A 85 -14.58 6.88 -17.25
N GLY A 86 -14.33 6.46 -16.00
CA GLY A 86 -13.22 6.95 -15.18
C GLY A 86 -11.86 6.37 -15.56
N ILE A 87 -11.79 5.32 -16.38
CA ILE A 87 -10.52 4.72 -16.79
C ILE A 87 -9.86 5.62 -17.83
N VAL A 88 -8.70 6.17 -17.49
CA VAL A 88 -7.95 7.07 -18.35
C VAL A 88 -7.54 6.34 -19.64
N ASN A 89 -7.78 6.96 -20.79
CA ASN A 89 -7.50 6.43 -22.11
C ASN A 89 -8.28 5.15 -22.51
N ILE A 90 -9.32 4.73 -21.80
CA ILE A 90 -10.09 3.53 -22.19
C ILE A 90 -10.65 3.63 -23.60
N LYS A 91 -11.08 4.83 -24.04
CA LYS A 91 -11.59 5.09 -25.40
C LYS A 91 -10.51 5.17 -26.47
N ASN A 92 -9.26 5.18 -26.07
CA ASN A 92 -8.07 5.15 -26.92
C ASN A 92 -7.45 3.74 -26.97
N ALA A 93 -7.97 2.81 -26.17
CA ALA A 93 -7.57 1.40 -26.24
C ALA A 93 -8.11 0.75 -27.52
N PRO A 94 -7.37 -0.15 -28.16
CA PRO A 94 -7.87 -0.94 -29.27
C PRO A 94 -9.04 -1.82 -28.83
N VAL A 95 -10.07 -1.85 -29.67
CA VAL A 95 -11.25 -2.70 -29.45
C VAL A 95 -11.25 -3.89 -30.39
N GLY A 96 -11.78 -5.02 -29.93
CA GLY A 96 -12.04 -6.20 -30.74
C GLY A 96 -13.15 -5.96 -31.77
N SER A 97 -13.41 -6.93 -32.64
CA SER A 97 -14.51 -6.91 -33.60
C SER A 97 -15.90 -6.85 -32.93
N ASP A 98 -15.98 -7.20 -31.66
CA ASP A 98 -17.15 -7.13 -30.80
C ASP A 98 -17.34 -5.76 -30.11
N GLY A 99 -16.37 -4.84 -30.28
CA GLY A 99 -16.42 -3.49 -29.70
C GLY A 99 -15.92 -3.37 -28.26
N TYR A 100 -15.37 -4.44 -27.68
CA TYR A 100 -14.83 -4.45 -26.31
C TYR A 100 -13.32 -4.31 -26.28
N VAL A 101 -12.81 -3.77 -25.18
CA VAL A 101 -11.38 -3.69 -24.85
C VAL A 101 -10.99 -4.93 -24.06
N ALA A 102 -10.06 -5.73 -24.61
CA ALA A 102 -9.61 -6.97 -23.96
C ALA A 102 -8.44 -6.72 -23.00
N TYR A 103 -8.40 -7.54 -21.93
CA TYR A 103 -7.27 -7.62 -20.99
C TYR A 103 -7.05 -9.06 -20.54
N THR A 104 -5.88 -9.31 -19.97
CA THR A 104 -5.54 -10.64 -19.43
C THR A 104 -4.89 -10.47 -18.05
N THR A 105 -5.18 -11.39 -17.12
CA THR A 105 -4.57 -11.39 -15.78
C THR A 105 -4.29 -12.81 -15.29
N ASP A 106 -3.15 -12.97 -14.59
CA ASP A 106 -2.83 -14.16 -13.82
C ASP A 106 -3.70 -14.23 -12.58
N VAL A 107 -4.18 -15.43 -12.23
CA VAL A 107 -5.03 -15.68 -11.06
C VAL A 107 -4.54 -16.90 -10.29
N VAL A 108 -4.48 -16.79 -8.97
CA VAL A 108 -4.24 -17.90 -8.04
C VAL A 108 -5.34 -17.92 -6.99
N ILE A 109 -5.91 -19.10 -6.78
CA ILE A 109 -6.94 -19.35 -5.74
C ILE A 109 -6.42 -20.45 -4.82
N LEU A 110 -6.41 -20.18 -3.52
CA LEU A 110 -6.16 -21.17 -2.46
C LEU A 110 -7.47 -21.41 -1.71
N ARG A 111 -8.02 -22.61 -1.80
CA ARG A 111 -9.33 -22.95 -1.23
C ARG A 111 -9.31 -24.28 -0.47
N PRO A 112 -10.20 -24.48 0.54
CA PRO A 112 -10.43 -25.82 1.08
C PRO A 112 -10.81 -26.81 -0.01
N GLN A 113 -10.31 -28.04 0.05
CA GLN A 113 -10.62 -29.08 -0.92
C GLN A 113 -12.10 -29.50 -0.86
N SER A 114 -12.71 -29.44 0.32
CA SER A 114 -14.12 -29.78 0.49
C SER A 114 -14.94 -28.57 0.92
N ALA A 115 -16.17 -28.46 0.39
CA ALA A 115 -17.11 -27.43 0.80
C ALA A 115 -17.48 -27.51 2.29
N SER A 116 -17.41 -28.71 2.91
CA SER A 116 -17.69 -28.90 4.34
C SER A 116 -16.65 -28.25 5.25
N ALA A 117 -15.40 -28.15 4.81
CA ALA A 117 -14.32 -27.45 5.52
C ALA A 117 -14.30 -25.94 5.21
N ALA A 118 -14.93 -25.55 4.12
CA ALA A 118 -14.93 -24.15 3.65
C ALA A 118 -15.97 -23.30 4.38
N LYS A 119 -15.70 -22.00 4.43
CA LYS A 119 -16.64 -20.93 4.77
C LYS A 119 -16.93 -20.07 3.55
N ARG A 120 -18.12 -19.46 3.51
CA ARG A 120 -18.56 -18.61 2.40
C ARG A 120 -17.95 -17.20 2.50
N VAL A 121 -16.63 -17.16 2.67
CA VAL A 121 -15.80 -15.96 2.71
C VAL A 121 -14.75 -16.05 1.63
N LEU A 122 -14.75 -15.05 0.74
CA LEU A 122 -13.69 -14.79 -0.22
C LEU A 122 -12.77 -13.72 0.37
N PHE A 123 -11.51 -14.03 0.55
CA PHE A 123 -10.49 -13.09 0.98
C PHE A 123 -9.58 -12.79 -0.20
N TYR A 124 -9.60 -11.56 -0.67
CA TYR A 124 -8.74 -11.08 -1.75
C TYR A 124 -7.54 -10.32 -1.17
N ASP A 125 -6.34 -10.87 -1.35
CA ASP A 125 -5.08 -10.22 -1.02
C ASP A 125 -4.50 -9.60 -2.29
N VAL A 126 -4.46 -8.27 -2.32
CA VAL A 126 -3.93 -7.50 -3.47
C VAL A 126 -2.43 -7.72 -3.57
N VAL A 127 -1.97 -8.32 -4.66
CA VAL A 127 -0.53 -8.51 -4.88
C VAL A 127 0.20 -7.16 -4.96
N ASN A 128 1.39 -7.09 -4.34
CA ASN A 128 2.25 -5.92 -4.39
C ASN A 128 3.37 -6.17 -5.41
N ARG A 129 3.38 -5.47 -6.52
CA ARG A 129 4.32 -5.71 -7.63
C ARG A 129 4.32 -7.18 -8.06
N GLY A 130 3.13 -7.78 -8.12
CA GLY A 130 2.93 -9.20 -8.44
C GLY A 130 3.21 -10.17 -7.30
N SER A 131 3.80 -9.75 -6.20
CA SER A 131 4.12 -10.61 -5.05
C SER A 131 2.95 -10.70 -4.06
N LYS A 132 2.68 -11.93 -3.57
CA LYS A 132 1.66 -12.25 -2.57
C LYS A 132 2.20 -11.94 -1.16
N ILE A 133 2.37 -10.65 -0.81
CA ILE A 133 3.05 -10.27 0.44
C ILE A 133 2.19 -10.55 1.68
N GLY A 134 0.87 -10.42 1.60
CA GLY A 134 -0.04 -10.73 2.70
C GLY A 134 -0.06 -12.23 3.03
N ALA A 135 0.27 -13.10 2.07
CA ALA A 135 0.34 -14.53 2.31
C ALA A 135 1.34 -14.92 3.42
N ALA A 136 2.47 -14.23 3.53
CA ALA A 136 3.44 -14.46 4.61
C ALA A 136 2.83 -14.17 5.98
N SER A 137 2.04 -13.11 6.10
CA SER A 137 1.41 -12.65 7.33
C SER A 137 0.22 -13.51 7.76
N PHE A 138 -0.61 -13.97 6.80
CA PHE A 138 -1.93 -14.53 7.09
C PHE A 138 -2.05 -16.03 6.83
N VAL A 139 -1.15 -16.61 6.04
CA VAL A 139 -1.13 -18.04 5.69
C VAL A 139 0.04 -18.77 6.34
N GLY A 140 1.00 -18.05 6.90
CA GLY A 140 2.16 -18.59 7.61
C GLY A 140 3.43 -18.72 6.77
N GLY A 141 3.50 -18.04 5.65
CA GLY A 141 4.68 -17.99 4.77
C GLY A 141 4.92 -19.26 3.96
N GLY A 142 5.95 -19.21 3.12
CA GLY A 142 6.35 -20.30 2.25
C GLY A 142 5.68 -20.28 0.88
N ALA A 143 6.10 -21.20 0.01
CA ALA A 143 5.45 -21.44 -1.27
C ALA A 143 4.11 -22.14 -1.01
N LEU A 144 3.01 -21.42 -1.22
CA LEU A 144 1.65 -21.83 -0.87
C LEU A 144 1.19 -23.15 -1.48
N ASP A 145 1.87 -23.58 -2.50
CA ASP A 145 1.42 -24.59 -3.44
C ASP A 145 2.36 -25.79 -3.57
N THR A 146 3.67 -25.61 -3.43
CA THR A 146 4.67 -26.66 -3.62
C THR A 146 5.54 -26.92 -2.41
N GLY A 147 5.48 -26.04 -1.41
CA GLY A 147 6.28 -26.12 -0.19
C GLY A 147 5.68 -27.05 0.85
N ALA A 148 6.46 -27.38 1.87
CA ALA A 148 5.96 -27.99 3.07
C ALA A 148 4.85 -27.12 3.72
N ALA A 149 3.91 -27.74 4.41
CA ALA A 149 2.92 -27.01 5.20
C ALA A 149 3.61 -25.96 6.08
N PRO A 150 3.03 -24.75 6.24
CA PRO A 150 3.60 -23.75 7.13
C PRO A 150 3.88 -24.37 8.49
N SER A 151 5.10 -24.22 8.96
CA SER A 151 5.52 -24.71 10.29
C SER A 151 5.00 -23.81 11.41
N SER A 152 4.48 -22.64 11.05
CA SER A 152 4.05 -21.64 12.03
C SER A 152 2.67 -21.93 12.59
N SER A 153 2.51 -21.59 13.84
CA SER A 153 1.29 -21.65 14.61
C SER A 153 0.17 -20.69 14.11
N PHE A 154 0.36 -19.97 13.02
CA PHE A 154 -0.44 -18.81 12.61
C PHE A 154 -1.17 -18.87 11.27
N PRO A 155 -1.70 -19.99 10.78
CA PRO A 155 -2.47 -19.99 9.54
C PRO A 155 -3.88 -19.44 9.76
N SER A 156 -4.02 -18.15 10.12
CA SER A 156 -5.28 -17.57 10.58
C SER A 156 -6.42 -17.70 9.56
N LEU A 157 -6.13 -17.48 8.26
CA LEU A 157 -7.12 -17.63 7.19
C LEU A 157 -7.45 -19.10 6.91
N LEU A 158 -6.45 -19.98 6.98
CA LEU A 158 -6.65 -21.42 6.75
C LEU A 158 -7.42 -22.08 7.89
N ARG A 159 -7.22 -21.63 9.14
CA ARG A 159 -7.98 -22.08 10.31
C ARG A 159 -9.47 -21.77 10.17
N ASN A 160 -9.77 -20.62 9.59
CA ASN A 160 -11.15 -20.20 9.39
C ASN A 160 -11.83 -20.81 8.16
N GLY A 161 -11.12 -21.58 7.32
CA GLY A 161 -11.68 -22.20 6.12
C GLY A 161 -12.02 -21.20 5.02
N TYR A 162 -11.31 -20.06 4.94
CA TYR A 162 -11.53 -19.04 3.92
C TYR A 162 -10.91 -19.45 2.59
N THR A 163 -11.53 -18.98 1.50
CA THR A 163 -10.94 -19.03 0.16
C THR A 163 -10.16 -17.76 -0.08
N ILE A 164 -8.90 -17.88 -0.50
CA ILE A 164 -7.99 -16.76 -0.72
C ILE A 164 -7.76 -16.62 -2.22
N LEU A 165 -7.84 -15.38 -2.70
CA LEU A 165 -7.71 -15.03 -4.11
C LEU A 165 -6.59 -14.00 -4.28
N TRP A 166 -5.75 -14.21 -5.28
CA TRP A 166 -4.77 -13.26 -5.80
C TRP A 166 -4.93 -13.12 -7.30
N SER A 167 -4.76 -11.92 -7.83
CA SER A 167 -4.66 -11.69 -9.27
C SER A 167 -3.72 -10.54 -9.60
N GLY A 168 -3.17 -10.54 -10.82
CA GLY A 168 -2.43 -9.41 -11.33
C GLY A 168 -3.35 -8.19 -11.55
N TRP A 169 -2.84 -6.99 -11.28
CA TRP A 169 -3.59 -5.74 -11.46
C TRP A 169 -2.73 -4.60 -12.03
N GLN A 170 -1.44 -4.81 -12.17
CA GLN A 170 -0.48 -3.82 -12.66
C GLN A 170 -0.01 -4.21 -14.06
N GLY A 171 -0.17 -3.30 -15.04
CA GLY A 171 0.19 -3.55 -16.43
C GLY A 171 1.69 -3.55 -16.70
N ASP A 172 2.50 -3.02 -15.78
CA ASP A 172 3.96 -3.04 -15.82
C ASP A 172 4.58 -4.30 -15.17
N VAL A 173 3.76 -5.19 -14.64
CA VAL A 173 4.15 -6.55 -14.21
C VAL A 173 3.64 -7.53 -15.25
N PRO A 174 4.52 -8.18 -16.04
CA PRO A 174 4.09 -9.00 -17.16
C PRO A 174 3.32 -10.24 -16.71
N VAL A 175 2.30 -10.59 -17.47
CA VAL A 175 1.62 -11.88 -17.37
C VAL A 175 2.62 -12.97 -17.72
N THR A 176 2.84 -13.88 -16.81
CA THR A 176 3.80 -14.95 -17.07
C THR A 176 3.15 -16.12 -17.81
N GLY A 177 1.82 -16.24 -17.79
CA GLY A 177 1.11 -17.43 -18.25
C GLY A 177 1.59 -18.72 -17.53
N ASN A 178 2.63 -18.53 -16.73
CA ASN A 178 3.36 -19.50 -15.93
C ASN A 178 2.97 -19.35 -14.45
N ALA A 179 1.72 -19.11 -14.18
CA ALA A 179 1.20 -19.60 -12.91
C ALA A 179 1.46 -21.11 -12.76
N THR A 180 2.28 -21.69 -13.66
CA THR A 180 2.63 -23.12 -13.75
C THR A 180 3.51 -23.61 -12.62
N THR A 181 4.28 -22.73 -11.98
CA THR A 181 4.84 -23.00 -10.65
C THR A 181 3.97 -22.27 -9.66
N ALA A 182 2.84 -22.82 -9.45
CA ALA A 182 1.80 -22.34 -8.58
C ALA A 182 2.41 -21.74 -7.31
N GLY A 183 2.29 -20.45 -7.10
CA GLY A 183 2.69 -19.74 -5.89
C GLY A 183 4.06 -19.06 -5.88
N ALA A 184 5.02 -19.49 -6.66
CA ALA A 184 6.38 -18.91 -6.63
C ALA A 184 6.56 -17.70 -7.58
N GLY A 185 5.66 -17.51 -8.55
CA GLY A 185 5.77 -16.46 -9.56
C GLY A 185 5.11 -15.14 -9.17
N LEU A 186 5.56 -14.07 -9.82
CA LEU A 186 4.85 -12.79 -9.82
C LEU A 186 3.55 -12.94 -10.61
N LEU A 187 2.45 -12.34 -10.12
CA LEU A 187 1.19 -12.29 -10.84
C LEU A 187 1.07 -10.95 -11.56
N GLY A 188 1.01 -11.01 -12.89
CA GLY A 188 0.93 -9.86 -13.75
C GLY A 188 -0.41 -9.69 -14.43
N ALA A 189 -0.56 -8.54 -15.10
CA ALA A 189 -1.68 -8.27 -15.99
C ALA A 189 -1.16 -7.70 -17.31
N SER A 190 -1.87 -7.98 -18.41
CA SER A 190 -1.61 -7.39 -19.71
C SER A 190 -2.77 -6.51 -20.11
N PHE A 191 -2.49 -5.23 -20.28
CA PHE A 191 -3.43 -4.21 -20.68
C PHE A 191 -3.06 -3.64 -22.05
N PRO A 192 -4.02 -3.17 -22.82
CA PRO A 192 -3.76 -2.57 -24.13
C PRO A 192 -3.00 -1.25 -23.99
N VAL A 193 -2.23 -0.94 -25.01
CA VAL A 193 -1.60 0.35 -25.21
C VAL A 193 -2.60 1.29 -25.86
N ALA A 194 -2.72 2.51 -25.35
CA ALA A 194 -3.55 3.52 -25.94
C ALA A 194 -2.94 4.10 -27.21
N THR A 195 -3.79 4.31 -28.24
CA THR A 195 -3.40 4.85 -29.53
C THR A 195 -4.26 6.08 -29.90
N ASN A 196 -3.74 6.90 -30.77
CA ASN A 196 -4.52 7.93 -31.42
C ASN A 196 -5.58 7.29 -32.34
N LYS A 197 -6.59 8.07 -32.78
CA LYS A 197 -7.66 7.58 -33.65
C LYS A 197 -7.17 7.07 -35.03
N ASP A 198 -6.01 7.51 -35.47
CA ASP A 198 -5.34 7.04 -36.69
C ASP A 198 -4.48 5.79 -36.49
N GLY A 199 -4.45 5.22 -35.28
CA GLY A 199 -3.67 4.05 -34.91
C GLY A 199 -2.20 4.33 -34.56
N THR A 200 -1.76 5.58 -34.60
CA THR A 200 -0.40 5.93 -34.16
C THR A 200 -0.30 5.88 -32.64
N PRO A 201 0.91 5.57 -32.07
CA PRO A 201 1.10 5.60 -30.62
C PRO A 201 0.78 7.00 -30.05
N MET A 202 0.06 7.03 -28.93
CA MET A 202 -0.07 8.27 -28.16
C MET A 202 1.29 8.66 -27.59
N THR A 203 1.58 9.95 -27.53
CA THR A 203 2.81 10.48 -26.94
C THR A 203 2.49 11.46 -25.83
N GLY A 204 3.37 11.57 -24.86
CA GLY A 204 3.25 12.51 -23.75
C GLY A 204 4.55 12.60 -22.95
N MET A 205 4.63 13.58 -22.06
CA MET A 205 5.79 13.70 -21.19
C MET A 205 5.75 12.63 -20.09
N SER A 206 6.89 12.02 -19.86
CA SER A 206 7.12 11.10 -18.75
C SER A 206 8.37 11.52 -17.98
N ARG A 207 8.45 11.15 -16.71
CA ARG A 207 9.58 11.45 -15.83
C ARG A 207 10.02 10.21 -15.10
N GLU A 208 11.28 9.83 -15.25
CA GLU A 208 11.93 8.86 -14.39
C GLU A 208 12.72 9.59 -13.32
N GLU A 209 12.49 9.23 -12.08
CA GLU A 209 13.32 9.67 -10.96
C GLU A 209 14.02 8.46 -10.39
N PHE A 210 15.31 8.58 -10.15
CA PHE A 210 16.14 7.48 -9.76
C PHE A 210 17.12 7.89 -8.66
N ILE A 211 17.21 7.05 -7.63
CA ILE A 211 18.13 7.19 -6.51
C ILE A 211 18.90 5.87 -6.41
N PRO A 212 20.24 5.89 -6.45
CA PRO A 212 21.05 4.66 -6.42
C PRO A 212 20.83 3.77 -5.21
N ASP A 213 20.87 4.33 -4.02
CA ASP A 213 20.65 3.68 -2.72
C ASP A 213 21.54 2.47 -2.37
N TYR A 214 22.60 2.20 -3.11
CA TYR A 214 23.49 1.07 -2.84
C TYR A 214 24.97 1.46 -2.87
N ALA A 215 25.78 0.72 -2.13
CA ALA A 215 27.21 0.89 -2.11
C ALA A 215 27.81 0.48 -3.47
N GLY A 216 28.61 1.32 -4.08
CA GLY A 216 29.27 1.03 -5.36
C GLY A 216 29.19 2.14 -6.39
N GLY A 217 28.66 3.28 -6.00
CA GLY A 217 28.53 4.48 -6.84
C GLY A 217 27.20 4.54 -7.59
N PRO A 218 26.91 5.68 -8.22
CA PRO A 218 25.66 5.86 -8.95
C PRO A 218 25.59 4.89 -10.13
N PRO A 219 24.42 4.31 -10.40
CA PRO A 219 24.25 3.50 -11.59
C PRO A 219 24.49 4.37 -12.82
N THR A 220 24.99 3.76 -13.84
CA THR A 220 25.16 4.38 -15.14
C THR A 220 23.99 4.09 -16.09
N THR A 221 22.96 3.41 -15.60
CA THR A 221 21.80 3.01 -16.40
C THR A 221 20.53 3.14 -15.58
N ILE A 222 19.54 3.87 -16.12
CA ILE A 222 18.19 4.03 -15.57
C ILE A 222 17.22 3.36 -16.52
N PRO A 223 16.43 2.38 -16.08
CA PRO A 223 15.35 1.82 -16.88
C PRO A 223 14.22 2.85 -17.09
N LEU A 224 13.57 2.79 -18.25
CA LEU A 224 12.45 3.63 -18.61
C LEU A 224 11.14 2.83 -18.54
N THR A 225 10.13 3.40 -17.92
CA THR A 225 8.80 2.79 -17.85
C THR A 225 8.13 2.72 -19.23
N TYR A 226 8.34 3.72 -20.04
CA TYR A 226 7.78 3.80 -21.40
C TYR A 226 8.87 3.98 -22.44
N PRO A 227 8.66 3.48 -23.70
CA PRO A 227 9.58 3.74 -24.78
C PRO A 227 9.64 5.24 -25.10
N PRO A 228 10.82 5.78 -25.44
CA PRO A 228 10.95 7.12 -25.97
C PRO A 228 10.17 7.28 -27.30
N ALA A 229 9.48 8.40 -27.45
CA ALA A 229 8.75 8.69 -28.70
C ALA A 229 9.68 8.82 -29.91
N ASN A 230 10.92 9.29 -29.67
CA ASN A 230 11.97 9.40 -30.69
C ASN A 230 13.35 9.20 -30.03
N LEU A 231 14.02 8.11 -30.40
CA LEU A 231 15.35 7.77 -29.89
C LEU A 231 16.46 8.76 -30.26
N ASN A 232 16.25 9.56 -31.32
CA ASN A 232 17.21 10.55 -31.79
C ASN A 232 16.96 11.96 -31.22
N ASP A 233 15.83 12.17 -30.57
CA ASP A 233 15.52 13.47 -29.97
C ASP A 233 16.16 13.58 -28.60
N LYS A 234 17.09 14.54 -28.48
CA LYS A 234 17.69 14.97 -27.22
C LYS A 234 17.27 16.38 -26.81
N THR A 235 16.51 17.06 -27.65
CA THR A 235 16.16 18.48 -27.44
C THR A 235 14.98 18.67 -26.51
N SER A 236 14.06 17.70 -26.49
CA SER A 236 12.91 17.67 -25.57
C SER A 236 13.22 17.01 -24.24
N VAL A 237 14.47 16.55 -24.04
CA VAL A 237 14.88 15.84 -22.80
C VAL A 237 15.50 16.82 -21.81
N THR A 238 15.07 16.71 -20.56
CA THR A 238 15.76 17.34 -19.43
C THR A 238 16.30 16.23 -18.53
N PHE A 239 17.62 16.21 -18.34
CA PHE A 239 18.27 15.26 -17.45
C PHE A 239 19.14 16.00 -16.43
N THR A 240 18.82 15.83 -15.14
CA THR A 240 19.49 16.53 -14.05
C THR A 240 19.88 15.59 -12.93
N ALA A 241 20.91 15.96 -12.18
CA ALA A 241 21.31 15.33 -10.94
C ALA A 241 21.36 16.40 -9.83
N ARG A 242 20.89 16.06 -8.63
CA ARG A 242 20.90 16.96 -7.46
C ARG A 242 21.08 16.21 -6.16
N GLN A 243 21.54 16.87 -5.15
CA GLN A 243 21.41 16.39 -3.78
C GLN A 243 19.97 16.59 -3.31
N SER A 244 19.61 15.95 -2.20
CA SER A 244 18.38 16.26 -1.50
C SER A 244 18.41 17.70 -0.96
N TRP A 245 17.24 18.22 -0.63
CA TRP A 245 17.13 19.56 -0.05
C TRP A 245 17.96 19.70 1.23
N LEU A 246 17.82 18.75 2.14
CA LEU A 246 18.51 18.80 3.42
C LEU A 246 20.03 18.73 3.22
N THR A 247 20.51 17.82 2.38
CA THR A 247 21.92 17.70 2.07
C THR A 247 22.45 18.94 1.35
N ALA A 248 21.65 19.56 0.45
CA ALA A 248 22.06 20.74 -0.30
C ALA A 248 22.13 22.02 0.55
N TYR A 249 21.25 22.18 1.51
CA TYR A 249 21.11 23.42 2.27
C TYR A 249 21.38 23.29 3.78
N GLY A 250 21.53 22.08 4.30
CA GLY A 250 21.69 21.81 5.75
C GLY A 250 20.42 22.06 6.57
N SER A 251 19.40 22.66 5.97
CA SER A 251 18.06 22.87 6.50
C SER A 251 17.15 23.28 5.34
N ILE A 252 15.85 23.06 5.49
CA ILE A 252 14.87 23.54 4.51
C ILE A 252 14.68 25.06 4.75
N PRO A 253 15.04 25.93 3.81
CA PRO A 253 14.93 27.37 3.99
C PRO A 253 13.47 27.78 4.24
N GLY A 254 13.21 28.37 5.40
CA GLY A 254 11.88 28.86 5.77
C GLY A 254 10.82 27.78 6.02
N GLY A 255 11.22 26.50 6.11
CA GLY A 255 10.27 25.39 6.25
C GLY A 255 9.39 25.19 5.03
N LEU A 256 9.70 25.81 3.91
CA LEU A 256 8.97 25.72 2.65
C LEU A 256 9.90 25.15 1.58
N GLU A 257 9.57 23.98 1.10
CA GLU A 257 10.25 23.41 -0.06
C GLU A 257 9.92 24.21 -1.32
N THR A 258 10.95 24.72 -1.95
CA THR A 258 10.84 25.19 -3.32
C THR A 258 11.36 24.08 -4.22
N TYR A 259 10.58 23.64 -5.20
CA TYR A 259 10.97 22.58 -6.16
C TYR A 259 12.11 22.99 -7.11
N THR A 260 12.77 24.05 -6.80
CA THR A 260 13.92 24.59 -7.53
C THR A 260 15.22 24.27 -6.81
N ALA A 261 15.35 23.06 -6.26
CA ALA A 261 16.66 22.63 -5.75
C ALA A 261 17.72 22.81 -6.84
N PRO A 262 18.88 23.39 -6.52
CA PRO A 262 19.95 23.51 -7.48
C PRO A 262 20.29 22.12 -8.04
N SER A 263 20.33 22.03 -9.35
CA SER A 263 20.63 20.77 -10.04
C SER A 263 21.74 20.97 -11.06
N GLN A 264 22.49 19.90 -11.31
CA GLN A 264 23.52 19.85 -12.33
C GLN A 264 22.96 19.10 -13.56
N PRO A 265 23.06 19.68 -14.79
CA PRO A 265 22.70 18.94 -16.00
C PRO A 265 23.59 17.69 -16.19
N VAL A 266 22.96 16.58 -16.56
CA VAL A 266 23.65 15.37 -17.05
C VAL A 266 23.73 15.47 -18.55
N THR A 267 24.92 15.78 -19.09
CA THR A 267 25.10 16.10 -20.51
C THR A 267 25.50 14.91 -21.37
N THR A 268 26.11 13.88 -20.77
CA THR A 268 26.58 12.68 -21.47
C THR A 268 25.63 11.53 -21.16
N TRP A 269 24.73 11.22 -22.10
CA TRP A 269 23.76 10.13 -21.97
C TRP A 269 23.28 9.62 -23.35
N SER A 270 22.73 8.41 -23.37
CA SER A 270 22.11 7.83 -24.56
C SER A 270 21.02 6.86 -24.20
N TYR A 271 20.03 6.70 -25.07
CA TYR A 271 19.09 5.59 -24.99
C TYR A 271 19.77 4.27 -25.37
N VAL A 272 19.39 3.22 -24.66
CA VAL A 272 19.82 1.84 -24.95
C VAL A 272 18.61 0.93 -24.93
N SER A 273 18.60 -0.08 -25.80
CA SER A 273 17.62 -1.16 -25.75
C SER A 273 17.99 -2.13 -24.62
N THR A 274 17.07 -2.42 -23.75
CA THR A 274 17.22 -3.39 -22.64
C THR A 274 16.06 -4.41 -22.72
N PRO A 275 16.10 -5.35 -23.67
CA PRO A 275 15.04 -6.34 -23.80
C PRO A 275 14.96 -7.20 -22.53
N ASN A 276 13.75 -7.57 -22.14
CA ASN A 276 13.43 -8.41 -20.97
C ASN A 276 13.55 -7.73 -19.60
N ASN A 277 13.41 -6.44 -19.51
CA ASN A 277 13.16 -5.81 -18.21
C ASN A 277 11.72 -6.14 -17.74
N VAL A 278 11.61 -6.88 -16.64
CA VAL A 278 10.33 -7.44 -16.17
C VAL A 278 9.37 -6.37 -15.65
N TYR A 279 9.87 -5.20 -15.23
CA TYR A 279 9.06 -4.17 -14.57
C TYR A 279 8.94 -2.86 -15.34
N GLU A 280 9.64 -2.74 -16.47
CA GLU A 280 9.85 -1.46 -17.13
C GLU A 280 9.94 -1.68 -18.63
N GLY A 281 9.82 -0.62 -19.40
CA GLY A 281 9.90 -0.72 -20.87
C GLY A 281 11.20 -1.36 -21.38
N ASN A 282 11.23 -1.69 -22.65
CA ASN A 282 12.39 -2.31 -23.29
C ASN A 282 13.55 -1.32 -23.57
N TYR A 283 13.56 -0.18 -22.89
CA TYR A 283 14.56 0.87 -23.04
C TYR A 283 15.08 1.32 -21.68
N SER A 284 16.33 1.76 -21.68
CA SER A 284 16.98 2.44 -20.57
C SER A 284 17.74 3.67 -21.06
N VAL A 285 18.16 4.51 -20.14
CA VAL A 285 19.12 5.57 -20.37
C VAL A 285 20.44 5.21 -19.72
N THR A 286 21.52 5.15 -20.50
CA THR A 286 22.89 5.11 -19.96
C THR A 286 23.43 6.53 -19.88
N PHE A 287 24.20 6.83 -18.85
CA PHE A 287 24.75 8.17 -18.63
C PHE A 287 26.05 8.14 -17.86
N THR A 288 26.78 9.24 -17.93
CA THR A 288 27.93 9.50 -17.07
C THR A 288 27.47 10.49 -16.00
N PRO A 289 27.51 10.11 -14.70
CA PRO A 289 27.23 11.04 -13.62
C PRO A 289 28.09 12.30 -13.71
N PRO A 290 27.57 13.49 -13.34
CA PRO A 290 28.38 14.67 -13.25
C PRO A 290 29.47 14.49 -12.19
N ALA A 291 30.62 15.13 -12.38
CA ALA A 291 31.73 15.06 -11.42
C ALA A 291 31.35 15.65 -10.05
N SER A 292 30.40 16.60 -10.04
CA SER A 292 29.87 17.21 -8.83
C SER A 292 28.42 17.63 -9.03
N VAL A 293 27.71 17.76 -7.91
CA VAL A 293 26.36 18.31 -7.81
C VAL A 293 26.34 19.41 -6.76
N PRO A 294 25.42 20.38 -6.84
CA PRO A 294 25.27 21.39 -5.81
C PRO A 294 24.97 20.75 -4.44
N GLY A 295 25.78 21.02 -3.46
CA GLY A 295 25.68 20.60 -2.06
C GLY A 295 25.48 21.77 -1.12
N PRO A 296 25.78 21.62 0.19
CA PRO A 296 25.56 22.63 1.20
C PRO A 296 26.14 23.98 0.84
N ASN A 297 25.35 25.06 0.99
CA ASN A 297 25.74 26.46 0.73
C ASN A 297 26.26 26.70 -0.70
N GLY A 298 25.81 25.93 -1.69
CA GLY A 298 26.25 26.02 -3.07
C GLY A 298 27.63 25.40 -3.34
N ALA A 299 28.27 24.79 -2.37
CA ALA A 299 29.49 24.02 -2.57
C ALA A 299 29.24 22.87 -3.55
N GLN A 300 30.22 22.57 -4.40
CA GLN A 300 30.14 21.42 -5.29
C GLN A 300 30.65 20.18 -4.56
N VAL A 301 29.81 19.15 -4.47
CA VAL A 301 30.12 17.87 -3.82
C VAL A 301 30.02 16.71 -4.82
N PRO A 302 30.81 15.65 -4.67
CA PRO A 302 30.63 14.44 -5.48
C PRO A 302 29.23 13.86 -5.29
N PRO A 303 28.59 13.31 -6.35
CA PRO A 303 27.37 12.52 -6.19
C PRO A 303 27.58 11.34 -5.23
N ASP A 304 26.61 11.10 -4.38
CA ASP A 304 26.59 9.93 -3.49
C ASP A 304 25.42 8.97 -3.82
N ALA A 305 25.23 7.91 -3.03
CA ALA A 305 24.16 6.95 -3.24
C ALA A 305 22.75 7.55 -3.01
N GLY A 306 22.64 8.70 -2.36
CA GLY A 306 21.40 9.42 -2.19
C GLY A 306 21.14 10.51 -3.24
N THR A 307 22.02 10.67 -4.21
CA THR A 307 21.84 11.65 -5.31
C THR A 307 20.60 11.33 -6.12
N ILE A 308 19.78 12.34 -6.40
CA ILE A 308 18.52 12.21 -7.14
C ILE A 308 18.78 12.55 -8.60
N TYR A 309 18.56 11.56 -9.47
CA TYR A 309 18.61 11.71 -10.91
C TYR A 309 17.19 11.84 -11.46
N SER A 310 16.91 12.88 -12.22
CA SER A 310 15.60 13.16 -12.83
C SER A 310 15.72 13.24 -14.35
N PHE A 311 15.06 12.32 -15.04
CA PHE A 311 15.05 12.23 -16.50
C PHE A 311 13.63 12.46 -17.03
N VAL A 312 13.39 13.60 -17.66
CA VAL A 312 12.11 14.00 -18.25
C VAL A 312 12.23 13.90 -19.76
N TYR A 313 11.33 13.17 -20.40
CA TYR A 313 11.41 12.89 -21.83
C TYR A 313 10.02 12.74 -22.44
N GLN A 314 9.94 12.84 -23.78
CA GLN A 314 8.72 12.51 -24.51
C GLN A 314 8.64 10.99 -24.68
N ALA A 315 7.69 10.38 -24.00
CA ALA A 315 7.39 8.96 -24.04
C ALA A 315 6.29 8.67 -25.07
N ALA A 316 6.16 7.41 -25.46
CA ALA A 316 5.12 6.91 -26.35
C ALA A 316 4.43 5.68 -25.76
N ALA A 317 3.30 5.32 -26.35
CA ALA A 317 2.61 4.06 -26.12
C ALA A 317 2.21 3.81 -24.65
N PRO A 318 1.43 4.71 -24.01
CA PRO A 318 1.01 4.54 -22.62
C PRO A 318 0.06 3.35 -22.48
N THR A 319 0.32 2.50 -21.49
CA THR A 319 -0.56 1.42 -21.08
C THR A 319 -1.82 1.99 -20.42
N VAL A 320 -2.98 1.36 -20.63
CA VAL A 320 -4.23 1.73 -19.97
C VAL A 320 -4.34 1.07 -18.60
N ASP A 321 -3.47 1.48 -17.66
CA ASP A 321 -3.29 0.81 -16.38
C ASP A 321 -4.52 0.88 -15.46
N GLY A 322 -5.42 1.84 -15.67
CA GLY A 322 -6.69 1.91 -14.95
C GLY A 322 -7.60 0.70 -15.15
N ILE A 323 -7.35 -0.12 -16.18
CA ILE A 323 -8.05 -1.39 -16.41
C ILE A 323 -7.86 -2.33 -15.20
N GLY A 324 -6.76 -2.25 -14.46
CA GLY A 324 -6.52 -3.08 -13.28
C GLY A 324 -7.63 -3.00 -12.24
N PHE A 325 -8.27 -1.84 -12.06
CA PHE A 325 -9.42 -1.68 -11.16
C PHE A 325 -10.66 -2.42 -11.68
N ALA A 326 -10.96 -2.30 -12.96
CA ALA A 326 -12.10 -2.97 -13.58
C ALA A 326 -11.88 -4.50 -13.66
N ALA A 327 -10.66 -4.94 -13.94
CA ALA A 327 -10.30 -6.35 -13.96
C ALA A 327 -10.56 -7.02 -12.60
N LEU A 328 -10.17 -6.34 -11.51
CA LEU A 328 -10.46 -6.81 -10.16
C LEU A 328 -11.96 -6.83 -9.86
N ARG A 329 -12.68 -5.74 -10.17
CA ARG A 329 -14.13 -5.65 -10.03
C ARG A 329 -14.83 -6.83 -10.68
N ASP A 330 -14.52 -7.10 -11.94
CA ASP A 330 -15.23 -8.10 -12.76
C ASP A 330 -14.83 -9.52 -12.35
N LEU A 331 -13.57 -9.77 -11.97
CA LEU A 331 -13.12 -11.07 -11.47
C LEU A 331 -13.82 -11.44 -10.16
N VAL A 332 -13.82 -10.54 -9.18
CA VAL A 332 -14.47 -10.81 -7.88
C VAL A 332 -15.97 -10.96 -8.05
N SER A 333 -16.61 -10.13 -8.87
CA SER A 333 -18.03 -10.24 -9.19
C SER A 333 -18.35 -11.60 -9.83
N PHE A 334 -17.58 -12.02 -10.82
CA PHE A 334 -17.73 -13.34 -11.47
C PHE A 334 -17.63 -14.47 -10.45
N LEU A 335 -16.56 -14.50 -9.64
CA LEU A 335 -16.36 -15.58 -8.66
C LEU A 335 -17.47 -15.63 -7.59
N ARG A 336 -18.07 -14.48 -7.25
CA ARG A 336 -19.15 -14.39 -6.27
C ARG A 336 -20.52 -14.77 -6.83
N TYR A 337 -20.85 -14.31 -8.05
CA TYR A 337 -22.23 -14.21 -8.50
C TYR A 337 -22.55 -15.02 -9.77
N ASP A 338 -21.56 -15.26 -10.63
CA ASP A 338 -21.80 -15.92 -11.90
C ASP A 338 -21.55 -17.43 -11.78
N THR A 339 -22.28 -18.24 -12.55
CA THR A 339 -22.14 -19.71 -12.57
C THR A 339 -21.19 -20.21 -13.63
N ALA A 340 -20.95 -19.42 -14.68
CA ALA A 340 -20.06 -19.72 -15.80
C ALA A 340 -19.53 -18.43 -16.40
N ASP A 341 -18.40 -18.51 -17.09
CA ASP A 341 -17.87 -17.43 -17.91
C ASP A 341 -18.69 -17.23 -19.21
N ALA A 342 -18.31 -16.22 -20.01
CA ALA A 342 -19.05 -15.94 -21.23
C ALA A 342 -18.94 -17.03 -22.32
N GLN A 343 -17.98 -17.93 -22.21
CA GLN A 343 -17.82 -19.07 -23.10
C GLN A 343 -18.53 -20.34 -22.57
N GLY A 344 -19.18 -20.26 -21.40
CA GLY A 344 -19.90 -21.35 -20.78
C GLY A 344 -19.08 -22.27 -19.89
N ALA A 345 -17.77 -21.96 -19.66
CA ALA A 345 -16.98 -22.74 -18.73
C ALA A 345 -17.43 -22.46 -17.29
N PRO A 346 -17.65 -23.51 -16.45
CA PRO A 346 -18.19 -23.32 -15.11
C PRO A 346 -17.24 -22.56 -14.21
N ASN A 347 -17.79 -21.69 -13.35
CA ASN A 347 -17.05 -21.03 -12.30
C ASN A 347 -16.43 -22.09 -11.35
N PRO A 348 -15.10 -22.06 -11.10
CA PRO A 348 -14.40 -23.08 -10.33
C PRO A 348 -14.78 -23.13 -8.86
N LEU A 349 -15.59 -22.19 -8.39
CA LEU A 349 -16.00 -22.06 -6.98
C LEU A 349 -17.51 -22.32 -6.76
N ASN A 350 -18.22 -22.82 -7.77
CA ASN A 350 -19.67 -23.05 -7.69
C ASN A 350 -20.11 -24.01 -6.57
N ASP A 351 -19.27 -24.94 -6.17
CA ASP A 351 -19.54 -25.86 -5.08
C ASP A 351 -19.58 -25.20 -3.70
N LEU A 352 -18.89 -24.03 -3.56
CA LEU A 352 -18.78 -23.30 -2.30
C LEU A 352 -20.09 -22.62 -1.86
N LYS A 353 -21.10 -22.53 -2.71
CA LYS A 353 -22.47 -22.16 -2.29
C LYS A 353 -23.00 -23.04 -1.17
N ASN A 354 -22.50 -24.29 -1.04
CA ASN A 354 -22.82 -25.24 0.01
C ASN A 354 -21.88 -25.19 1.22
N ALA A 355 -20.92 -24.28 1.24
CA ALA A 355 -19.97 -24.11 2.34
C ALA A 355 -20.62 -23.49 3.59
N GLY A 356 -19.90 -23.51 4.71
CA GLY A 356 -20.42 -23.04 6.00
C GLY A 356 -20.74 -21.53 5.97
N CYS A 357 -21.96 -21.18 6.37
CA CYS A 357 -22.41 -19.80 6.53
C CYS A 357 -21.71 -19.12 7.70
N VAL A 358 -21.30 -17.86 7.52
CA VAL A 358 -20.69 -17.03 8.58
C VAL A 358 -21.45 -15.72 8.80
N ALA A 359 -22.32 -15.35 7.89
CA ALA A 359 -23.22 -14.19 8.02
C ALA A 359 -24.48 -14.54 8.83
N SER A 360 -25.24 -13.52 9.23
CA SER A 360 -26.53 -13.71 9.93
C SER A 360 -27.56 -14.44 9.05
N SER A 361 -27.45 -14.32 7.73
CA SER A 361 -28.20 -15.07 6.72
C SER A 361 -27.31 -15.29 5.51
N CYS A 362 -27.47 -16.44 4.87
CA CYS A 362 -26.68 -16.79 3.68
C CYS A 362 -27.60 -17.09 2.50
N SER A 363 -27.25 -16.57 1.34
CA SER A 363 -27.97 -16.79 0.08
C SER A 363 -27.46 -18.07 -0.60
N THR A 364 -28.35 -18.90 -1.07
CA THR A 364 -27.99 -20.07 -1.90
C THR A 364 -27.74 -19.73 -3.37
N SER A 365 -27.96 -18.46 -3.74
CA SER A 365 -27.78 -17.99 -5.12
C SER A 365 -26.37 -17.42 -5.37
N THR A 366 -25.51 -17.33 -4.34
CA THR A 366 -24.15 -16.80 -4.43
C THR A 366 -23.14 -17.84 -3.94
N ASN A 367 -21.92 -17.80 -4.47
CA ASN A 367 -20.85 -18.68 -3.99
C ASN A 367 -20.29 -18.19 -2.65
N PHE A 368 -20.26 -16.85 -2.45
CA PHE A 368 -19.78 -16.21 -1.23
C PHE A 368 -20.77 -15.16 -0.75
N ASP A 369 -21.01 -15.15 0.56
CA ASP A 369 -21.81 -14.10 1.20
C ASP A 369 -20.97 -12.89 1.58
N ILE A 370 -19.68 -13.11 1.86
CA ILE A 370 -18.73 -12.09 2.30
C ILE A 370 -17.52 -12.09 1.37
N ALA A 371 -17.15 -10.93 0.86
CA ALA A 371 -15.88 -10.68 0.21
C ALA A 371 -15.13 -9.59 0.95
N ILE A 372 -13.90 -9.91 1.37
CA ILE A 372 -12.97 -8.98 2.02
C ILE A 372 -11.84 -8.70 1.05
N GLY A 373 -11.56 -7.42 0.80
CA GLY A 373 -10.37 -6.96 0.09
C GLY A 373 -9.33 -6.46 1.09
N GLU A 374 -8.13 -6.98 1.00
CA GLU A 374 -6.99 -6.58 1.82
C GLU A 374 -5.85 -6.15 0.90
N GLY A 375 -5.01 -5.25 1.39
CA GLY A 375 -3.78 -4.86 0.69
C GLY A 375 -2.80 -4.14 1.59
N ILE A 376 -1.53 -4.50 1.46
CA ILE A 376 -0.42 -3.95 2.23
C ILE A 376 0.34 -2.92 1.41
N SER A 377 0.63 -1.73 1.98
CA SER A 377 1.43 -0.68 1.35
C SER A 377 0.81 -0.17 0.04
N GLN A 378 1.48 -0.33 -1.11
CA GLN A 378 0.92 0.05 -2.41
C GLN A 378 -0.43 -0.63 -2.69
N SER A 379 -0.57 -1.86 -2.25
CA SER A 379 -1.81 -2.63 -2.39
C SER A 379 -2.94 -2.08 -1.50
N GLY A 380 -2.63 -1.59 -0.31
CA GLY A 380 -3.58 -0.85 0.54
C GLY A 380 -3.99 0.48 -0.08
N ARG A 381 -3.06 1.20 -0.70
CA ARG A 381 -3.35 2.41 -1.49
C ARG A 381 -4.24 2.10 -2.69
N PHE A 382 -4.03 0.96 -3.35
CA PHE A 382 -4.89 0.48 -4.43
C PHE A 382 -6.32 0.24 -3.95
N MET A 383 -6.54 -0.38 -2.81
CA MET A 383 -7.88 -0.60 -2.25
C MET A 383 -8.62 0.72 -1.97
N LYS A 384 -7.92 1.73 -1.45
CA LYS A 384 -8.51 3.06 -1.25
C LYS A 384 -8.86 3.73 -2.57
N ASP A 385 -8.01 3.62 -3.57
CA ASP A 385 -8.22 4.20 -4.89
C ASP A 385 -9.32 3.47 -5.68
N PHE A 386 -9.40 2.13 -5.57
CA PHE A 386 -10.48 1.30 -6.07
C PHE A 386 -11.85 1.80 -5.58
N LEU A 387 -11.93 2.09 -4.28
CA LEU A 387 -13.15 2.61 -3.67
C LEU A 387 -13.44 4.05 -4.11
N TYR A 388 -12.42 4.92 -4.09
CA TYR A 388 -12.54 6.32 -4.49
C TYR A 388 -13.03 6.47 -5.93
N GLN A 389 -12.54 5.64 -6.84
CA GLN A 389 -12.90 5.68 -8.25
C GLN A 389 -14.22 4.95 -8.59
N GLY A 390 -14.90 4.36 -7.58
CA GLY A 390 -16.24 3.81 -7.73
C GLY A 390 -16.30 2.36 -8.20
N PHE A 391 -15.18 1.62 -8.20
CA PHE A 391 -15.14 0.24 -8.69
C PHE A 391 -15.76 -0.80 -7.74
N ASN A 392 -16.23 -0.40 -6.56
CA ASN A 392 -16.91 -1.33 -5.65
C ASN A 392 -18.39 -1.64 -6.05
N ALA A 393 -18.87 -1.09 -7.16
CA ALA A 393 -20.12 -1.45 -7.79
C ALA A 393 -19.85 -2.27 -9.06
N ASP A 394 -20.42 -3.49 -9.16
CA ASP A 394 -20.32 -4.32 -10.36
C ASP A 394 -21.30 -3.89 -11.46
N LYS A 395 -21.27 -4.58 -12.60
CA LYS A 395 -22.16 -4.36 -13.75
C LYS A 395 -23.65 -4.43 -13.42
N ASN A 396 -24.04 -5.04 -12.31
CA ASN A 396 -25.41 -5.20 -11.83
C ASN A 396 -25.73 -4.30 -10.64
N GLY A 397 -24.83 -3.40 -10.26
CA GLY A 397 -24.94 -2.55 -9.07
C GLY A 397 -24.73 -3.30 -7.75
N LYS A 398 -24.22 -4.53 -7.79
CA LYS A 398 -23.90 -5.31 -6.59
C LYS A 398 -22.53 -4.90 -6.04
N MET A 399 -22.38 -5.03 -4.72
CA MET A 399 -21.14 -4.75 -4.02
C MET A 399 -20.07 -5.81 -4.36
N VAL A 400 -18.86 -5.33 -4.75
CA VAL A 400 -17.72 -6.20 -5.03
C VAL A 400 -17.09 -6.71 -3.73
N PHE A 401 -16.76 -5.80 -2.82
CA PHE A 401 -16.25 -6.10 -1.48
C PHE A 401 -17.19 -5.57 -0.41
N ASP A 402 -17.52 -6.42 0.56
CA ASP A 402 -18.33 -6.05 1.73
C ASP A 402 -17.48 -5.46 2.86
N GLY A 403 -16.19 -5.79 2.89
CA GLY A 403 -15.19 -5.25 3.81
C GLY A 403 -13.88 -4.95 3.11
N LEU A 404 -13.19 -3.88 3.53
CA LEU A 404 -11.84 -3.54 3.07
C LEU A 404 -10.89 -3.38 4.26
N PHE A 405 -9.65 -3.85 4.08
CA PHE A 405 -8.58 -3.74 5.06
C PHE A 405 -7.31 -3.16 4.43
N PRO A 406 -7.25 -1.84 4.17
CA PRO A 406 -6.02 -1.17 3.75
C PRO A 406 -5.02 -1.13 4.92
N ILE A 407 -3.83 -1.72 4.70
CA ILE A 407 -2.74 -1.79 5.68
C ILE A 407 -1.60 -0.89 5.22
N ILE A 408 -1.04 -0.09 6.12
CA ILE A 408 0.08 0.84 5.92
C ILE A 408 -0.04 1.67 4.63
N SER A 409 -1.23 2.17 4.38
CA SER A 409 -1.54 3.00 3.21
C SER A 409 -1.45 4.50 3.48
N ALA A 410 -1.46 4.91 4.74
CA ALA A 410 -1.43 6.29 5.20
C ALA A 410 -2.55 7.16 4.58
N ALA A 411 -2.27 8.43 4.28
CA ALA A 411 -3.18 9.31 3.53
C ALA A 411 -3.13 9.07 2.01
N ARG A 412 -2.24 8.19 1.54
CA ARG A 412 -1.94 8.01 0.10
C ARG A 412 -2.99 7.16 -0.60
N ARG A 413 -3.11 7.38 -1.91
CA ARG A 413 -3.78 6.49 -2.88
C ARG A 413 -2.74 6.00 -3.89
N THR A 414 -3.06 5.02 -4.72
CA THR A 414 -2.16 4.64 -5.81
C THR A 414 -2.33 5.59 -7.00
N TRP A 415 -1.37 5.63 -7.90
CA TRP A 415 -1.40 6.46 -9.10
C TRP A 415 -1.21 5.58 -10.33
N THR A 416 -2.22 4.73 -10.57
CA THR A 416 -2.19 3.78 -11.70
C THR A 416 -3.21 4.12 -12.78
N ASN A 417 -4.24 4.89 -12.48
CA ASN A 417 -5.22 5.35 -13.46
C ASN A 417 -4.85 6.76 -13.96
N ALA A 418 -3.74 6.85 -14.66
CA ALA A 418 -3.24 8.08 -15.25
C ALA A 418 -2.59 7.79 -16.61
N ALA A 419 -2.54 8.78 -17.49
CA ALA A 419 -1.72 8.68 -18.70
C ALA A 419 -0.24 8.62 -18.30
N PHE A 420 0.50 7.68 -18.88
CA PHE A 420 1.90 7.43 -18.51
C PHE A 420 2.09 7.15 -17.01
N ALA A 421 1.17 6.38 -16.42
CA ALA A 421 1.29 5.94 -15.03
C ALA A 421 2.56 5.11 -14.81
N GLN A 422 3.15 5.24 -13.63
CA GLN A 422 4.39 4.55 -13.27
C GLN A 422 4.23 3.81 -11.93
N PRO A 423 3.50 2.68 -11.91
CA PRO A 423 3.17 1.99 -10.66
C PRO A 423 4.39 1.54 -9.86
N GLY A 424 5.51 1.22 -10.52
CA GLY A 424 6.73 0.72 -9.91
C GLY A 424 7.70 1.78 -9.38
N ARG A 425 7.48 3.05 -9.71
CA ARG A 425 8.48 4.10 -9.51
C ARG A 425 8.67 4.53 -8.04
N TRP A 426 7.60 4.55 -7.26
CA TRP A 426 7.49 5.32 -6.02
C TRP A 426 8.00 4.63 -4.75
N SER A 427 8.71 3.52 -4.87
CA SER A 427 9.09 2.70 -3.71
C SER A 427 10.46 3.02 -3.10
N LYS A 428 11.25 3.96 -3.67
CA LYS A 428 12.66 4.16 -3.27
C LYS A 428 13.06 5.61 -3.02
N GLN A 429 12.11 6.54 -2.92
CA GLN A 429 12.44 7.96 -2.78
C GLN A 429 12.58 8.38 -1.32
N HIS A 430 13.62 9.10 -1.00
CA HIS A 430 13.81 9.72 0.31
C HIS A 430 13.24 11.15 0.37
N GLU A 431 12.85 11.73 -0.77
CA GLU A 431 12.06 12.95 -0.86
C GLU A 431 10.72 12.62 -1.52
N ASP A 432 9.61 12.82 -0.80
CA ASP A 432 8.27 12.44 -1.25
C ASP A 432 7.50 13.55 -2.00
N HIS A 433 8.19 14.63 -2.40
CA HIS A 433 7.55 15.81 -2.97
C HIS A 433 6.78 15.56 -4.26
N PHE A 434 7.21 14.57 -5.02
CA PHE A 434 6.64 14.24 -6.32
C PHE A 434 5.83 12.94 -6.31
N MET A 435 5.36 12.50 -5.15
CA MET A 435 4.54 11.31 -5.08
C MET A 435 3.08 11.63 -5.42
N PRO A 436 2.57 11.22 -6.62
CA PRO A 436 1.22 11.58 -7.05
C PRO A 436 0.11 11.03 -6.15
N GLY A 437 0.40 10.01 -5.35
CA GLY A 437 -0.55 9.46 -4.38
C GLY A 437 -0.99 10.43 -3.27
N PHE A 438 -0.24 11.51 -3.04
CA PHE A 438 -0.57 12.54 -2.08
C PHE A 438 -1.51 13.62 -2.64
N GLN A 439 -2.64 13.22 -3.14
CA GLN A 439 -3.68 14.14 -3.61
C GLN A 439 -4.93 14.05 -2.75
N PHE A 440 -5.55 15.20 -2.46
CA PHE A 440 -6.89 15.21 -1.90
C PHE A 440 -7.88 14.41 -2.81
N PRO A 441 -8.83 13.62 -2.24
CA PRO A 441 -9.17 13.51 -0.84
C PRO A 441 -8.27 12.52 -0.07
N PHE A 442 -7.95 12.88 1.18
CA PHE A 442 -7.24 12.02 2.13
C PHE A 442 -8.21 11.26 3.05
N THR A 443 -9.38 11.82 3.25
CA THR A 443 -10.39 11.40 4.23
C THR A 443 -11.44 10.51 3.62
N TYR A 444 -12.04 9.64 4.45
CA TYR A 444 -13.15 8.81 4.01
C TYR A 444 -14.44 9.60 3.80
N ALA A 445 -14.75 10.51 4.69
CA ALA A 445 -15.93 11.38 4.57
C ALA A 445 -15.73 12.42 3.46
N THR A 446 -16.82 12.76 2.77
CA THR A 446 -16.82 13.90 1.84
C THR A 446 -16.77 15.20 2.64
N MET A 447 -15.80 16.04 2.32
CA MET A 447 -15.62 17.36 2.94
C MET A 447 -15.09 18.36 1.91
N THR A 448 -15.21 19.64 2.23
CA THR A 448 -14.47 20.69 1.52
C THR A 448 -13.14 20.87 2.21
N ASP A 449 -12.05 20.61 1.47
CA ASP A 449 -10.68 20.79 1.94
C ASP A 449 -10.40 22.28 2.13
N PRO A 450 -10.12 22.76 3.34
CA PRO A 450 -9.89 24.17 3.60
C PRO A 450 -8.55 24.66 3.06
N VAL A 451 -7.68 23.78 2.59
CA VAL A 451 -6.38 24.12 2.02
C VAL A 451 -6.50 24.35 0.52
N SER A 452 -7.04 23.40 -0.23
CA SER A 452 -7.17 23.48 -1.70
C SER A 452 -8.51 24.06 -2.16
N GLY A 453 -9.55 24.06 -1.30
CA GLY A 453 -10.92 24.43 -1.65
C GLY A 453 -11.69 23.34 -2.41
N ALA A 454 -11.08 22.20 -2.71
CA ALA A 454 -11.73 21.07 -3.39
C ALA A 454 -12.71 20.36 -2.46
N SER A 455 -13.85 19.86 -3.00
CA SER A 455 -14.84 19.12 -2.20
C SER A 455 -14.93 17.67 -2.70
N ASP A 456 -14.44 16.73 -1.89
CA ASP A 456 -14.40 15.31 -2.23
C ASP A 456 -14.25 14.41 -0.99
N GLY A 457 -14.24 13.09 -1.19
CA GLY A 457 -14.05 12.07 -0.14
C GLY A 457 -13.94 10.67 -0.72
N ILE A 458 -13.19 9.79 -0.06
CA ILE A 458 -12.95 8.42 -0.55
C ILE A 458 -14.25 7.62 -0.71
N LEU A 459 -15.26 7.85 0.17
CA LEU A 459 -16.55 7.16 0.13
C LEU A 459 -17.58 7.81 -0.81
N LYS A 460 -17.26 8.90 -1.50
CA LYS A 460 -18.22 9.66 -2.31
C LYS A 460 -18.91 8.81 -3.37
N GLN A 461 -18.14 8.05 -4.15
CA GLN A 461 -18.68 7.24 -5.26
C GLN A 461 -19.49 6.04 -4.74
N CYS A 462 -18.97 5.32 -3.78
CA CYS A 462 -19.68 4.16 -3.21
C CYS A 462 -20.96 4.57 -2.46
N THR A 463 -20.99 5.79 -1.88
CA THR A 463 -22.21 6.35 -1.29
C THR A 463 -23.29 6.58 -2.35
N ALA A 464 -22.90 7.12 -3.50
CA ALA A 464 -23.83 7.35 -4.62
C ALA A 464 -24.41 6.05 -5.20
N THR A 465 -23.67 4.97 -5.15
CA THR A 465 -24.08 3.64 -5.66
C THR A 465 -24.60 2.68 -4.58
N ASN A 466 -24.61 3.09 -3.32
CA ASN A 466 -24.95 2.26 -2.16
C ASN A 466 -24.08 0.98 -2.06
N THR A 467 -22.79 1.10 -2.39
CA THR A 467 -21.82 -0.01 -2.36
C THR A 467 -20.64 0.24 -1.42
N CYS A 468 -20.83 1.07 -0.38
CA CYS A 468 -19.78 1.34 0.58
C CYS A 468 -19.55 0.15 1.52
N PRO A 469 -18.32 -0.38 1.60
CA PRO A 469 -17.96 -1.49 2.47
C PRO A 469 -17.78 -1.03 3.93
N LYS A 470 -17.65 -1.99 4.85
CA LYS A 470 -17.01 -1.74 6.15
C LYS A 470 -15.50 -1.64 5.93
N ILE A 471 -14.84 -0.69 6.61
CA ILE A 471 -13.42 -0.43 6.41
C ILE A 471 -12.70 -0.46 7.75
N MET A 472 -11.58 -1.17 7.78
CA MET A 472 -10.61 -1.12 8.88
C MET A 472 -9.27 -0.73 8.27
N GLN A 473 -8.81 0.51 8.44
CA GLN A 473 -7.47 0.92 8.05
C GLN A 473 -6.53 0.74 9.23
N LEU A 474 -5.37 0.14 8.98
CA LEU A 474 -4.28 0.02 9.96
C LEU A 474 -3.03 0.66 9.38
N ASP A 475 -2.39 1.53 10.16
CA ASP A 475 -1.12 2.15 9.80
C ASP A 475 -0.12 1.99 10.95
N GLY A 476 1.17 1.84 10.60
CA GLY A 476 2.26 1.90 11.54
C GLY A 476 2.68 3.34 11.86
N SER A 477 3.60 3.50 12.81
CA SER A 477 4.14 4.83 13.14
C SER A 477 4.81 5.51 11.95
N PHE A 478 5.49 4.74 11.08
CA PHE A 478 6.09 5.30 9.88
C PHE A 478 5.08 6.05 9.00
N GLU A 479 3.86 5.57 8.90
CA GLU A 479 2.81 6.18 8.08
C GLU A 479 2.43 7.59 8.59
N TRP A 480 2.51 7.83 9.88
CA TRP A 480 2.29 9.14 10.47
C TRP A 480 3.45 10.09 10.18
N TRP A 481 4.67 9.57 10.11
CA TRP A 481 5.86 10.34 9.81
C TRP A 481 6.10 10.52 8.31
N GLY A 482 6.16 9.45 7.55
CA GLY A 482 6.50 9.45 6.12
C GLY A 482 5.30 9.37 5.16
N GLY A 483 4.08 9.15 5.68
CA GLY A 483 2.86 8.92 4.90
C GLY A 483 1.75 9.96 5.09
N ALA A 484 1.98 11.00 5.89
CA ALA A 484 1.00 12.03 6.22
C ALA A 484 -0.34 11.47 6.77
N ALA A 485 -0.28 10.37 7.54
CA ALA A 485 -1.46 9.64 8.01
C ALA A 485 -2.43 10.49 8.85
N SER A 486 -1.96 11.58 9.48
CA SER A 486 -2.82 12.54 10.18
C SER A 486 -3.92 13.12 9.29
N LEU A 487 -3.69 13.25 7.98
CA LEU A 487 -4.70 13.77 7.04
C LEU A 487 -5.89 12.83 6.83
N VAL A 488 -5.81 11.56 7.25
CA VAL A 488 -6.97 10.65 7.24
C VAL A 488 -8.02 11.09 8.26
N VAL A 489 -7.59 11.73 9.34
CA VAL A 489 -8.41 12.10 10.51
C VAL A 489 -8.40 13.59 10.85
N THR A 490 -7.75 14.41 10.02
CA THR A 490 -7.74 15.87 10.17
C THR A 490 -8.14 16.57 8.87
N ASP A 491 -8.54 17.83 9.00
CA ASP A 491 -9.00 18.68 7.89
C ASP A 491 -7.86 19.33 7.08
N GLY A 492 -6.62 18.94 7.32
CA GLY A 492 -5.45 19.56 6.68
C GLY A 492 -5.04 20.92 7.26
N ARG A 493 -5.80 21.47 8.23
CA ARG A 493 -5.47 22.66 9.04
C ARG A 493 -5.18 22.30 10.49
N GLY A 494 -5.16 21.00 10.81
CA GLY A 494 -4.87 20.52 12.15
C GLY A 494 -6.09 20.39 13.07
N ASN A 495 -7.31 20.35 12.54
CA ASN A 495 -8.51 20.08 13.31
C ASN A 495 -8.96 18.62 13.08
N ASP A 496 -9.41 17.96 14.16
CA ASP A 496 -9.93 16.59 14.06
C ASP A 496 -11.22 16.54 13.21
N ILE A 497 -11.36 15.51 12.40
CA ILE A 497 -12.60 15.17 11.70
C ILE A 497 -13.10 13.79 12.14
N PRO A 498 -14.43 13.58 12.28
CA PRO A 498 -14.96 12.30 12.68
C PRO A 498 -14.84 11.26 11.56
N LEU A 499 -14.46 10.04 11.91
CA LEU A 499 -14.55 8.91 10.98
C LEU A 499 -16.02 8.53 10.76
N PRO A 500 -16.41 8.15 9.53
CA PRO A 500 -17.71 7.56 9.26
C PRO A 500 -17.97 6.30 10.12
N PRO A 501 -19.22 6.00 10.50
CA PRO A 501 -19.54 4.84 11.34
C PRO A 501 -19.10 3.49 10.77
N THR A 502 -18.94 3.42 9.44
CA THR A 502 -18.48 2.24 8.69
C THR A 502 -16.95 2.11 8.63
N VAL A 503 -16.21 3.01 9.26
CA VAL A 503 -14.74 3.06 9.24
C VAL A 503 -14.19 2.89 10.65
N ARG A 504 -13.10 2.12 10.76
CA ARG A 504 -12.22 2.04 11.93
C ARG A 504 -10.81 2.36 11.49
N TYR A 505 -10.04 2.99 12.38
CA TYR A 505 -8.66 3.35 12.11
C TYR A 505 -7.78 3.00 13.31
N TYR A 506 -6.63 2.37 13.02
CA TYR A 506 -5.69 1.90 14.03
C TYR A 506 -4.27 2.35 13.70
N LEU A 507 -3.58 2.90 14.69
CA LEU A 507 -2.13 3.06 14.69
C LEU A 507 -1.54 1.92 15.49
N VAL A 508 -0.56 1.18 14.93
CA VAL A 508 0.31 0.31 15.73
C VAL A 508 1.58 1.10 16.07
N ALA A 509 1.71 1.45 17.35
CA ALA A 509 2.75 2.36 17.81
C ALA A 509 4.17 1.76 17.70
N GLY A 510 5.16 2.61 17.43
CA GLY A 510 6.59 2.25 17.41
C GLY A 510 7.04 1.46 16.18
N THR A 511 6.18 1.21 15.20
CA THR A 511 6.50 0.36 14.04
C THR A 511 7.13 1.15 12.88
N GLN A 512 8.00 0.48 12.13
CA GLN A 512 8.41 0.89 10.79
C GLN A 512 7.36 0.45 9.75
N HIS A 513 7.55 0.82 8.49
CA HIS A 513 6.66 0.38 7.39
C HIS A 513 6.65 -1.14 7.24
N GLY A 514 5.53 -1.77 7.52
CA GLY A 514 5.39 -3.24 7.51
C GLY A 514 5.85 -3.92 8.79
N GLY A 515 6.08 -3.15 9.86
CA GLY A 515 6.54 -3.69 11.14
C GLY A 515 7.98 -4.22 11.13
N GLY A 516 8.37 -4.79 12.23
CA GLY A 516 9.66 -5.47 12.44
C GLY A 516 9.51 -6.98 12.56
N SER A 517 10.54 -7.63 13.08
CA SER A 517 10.61 -9.08 13.29
C SER A 517 10.54 -9.49 14.77
N GLY A 518 10.14 -8.57 15.64
CA GLY A 518 10.02 -8.77 17.08
C GLY A 518 11.32 -8.55 17.86
N VAL A 519 11.17 -8.22 19.14
CA VAL A 519 12.29 -8.04 20.08
C VAL A 519 12.68 -9.40 20.67
N THR A 520 13.49 -10.15 19.96
CA THR A 520 13.86 -11.53 20.38
C THR A 520 14.94 -11.60 21.45
N THR A 521 15.96 -10.74 21.36
CA THR A 521 17.10 -10.75 22.29
C THR A 521 17.36 -9.38 22.93
N GLY A 522 16.77 -8.32 22.38
CA GLY A 522 17.04 -6.94 22.75
C GLY A 522 18.44 -6.46 22.33
N ASN A 523 19.14 -7.21 21.48
CA ASN A 523 20.43 -6.81 20.93
C ASN A 523 20.22 -5.91 19.71
N PHE A 524 20.20 -4.60 19.93
CA PHE A 524 20.11 -3.61 18.88
C PHE A 524 21.49 -3.37 18.29
N ILE A 525 21.69 -3.75 17.03
CA ILE A 525 22.98 -3.62 16.33
C ILE A 525 22.97 -2.34 15.52
N VAL A 526 23.91 -1.45 15.78
CA VAL A 526 24.13 -0.26 14.94
C VAL A 526 24.47 -0.71 13.52
N PRO A 527 23.83 -0.13 12.50
CA PRO A 527 24.19 -0.37 11.11
C PRO A 527 25.69 -0.09 10.86
N ALA A 528 26.31 -0.86 9.99
CA ALA A 528 27.70 -0.66 9.63
C ALA A 528 27.91 0.72 9.01
N ALA A 529 29.13 1.26 9.09
CA ALA A 529 29.47 2.49 8.38
C ALA A 529 29.19 2.35 6.88
N GLY A 530 28.52 3.35 6.28
CA GLY A 530 28.06 3.29 4.89
C GLY A 530 26.71 2.57 4.70
N SER A 531 26.00 2.22 5.76
CA SER A 531 24.63 1.77 5.68
C SER A 531 23.68 2.91 5.29
N GLN A 532 22.59 2.57 4.62
CA GLN A 532 21.58 3.53 4.19
C GLN A 532 20.96 4.30 5.37
N CYS A 533 20.67 3.64 6.49
CA CYS A 533 20.09 4.26 7.68
C CYS A 533 21.08 4.33 8.84
N GLN A 534 20.91 5.35 9.70
CA GLN A 534 21.79 5.59 10.87
C GLN A 534 21.44 4.75 12.08
N LEU A 535 20.15 4.48 12.31
CA LEU A 535 19.67 3.71 13.45
C LEU A 535 19.41 2.25 13.08
N PRO A 536 19.52 1.31 14.03
CA PRO A 536 18.91 -0.01 13.87
C PRO A 536 17.43 0.14 13.54
N GLY A 537 16.89 -0.71 12.67
CA GLY A 537 15.46 -0.71 12.36
C GLY A 537 14.60 -0.99 13.59
N SER A 538 13.39 -0.46 13.64
CA SER A 538 12.44 -0.80 14.70
C SER A 538 12.04 -2.28 14.59
N PRO A 539 12.22 -3.08 15.66
CA PRO A 539 11.83 -4.49 15.64
C PRO A 539 10.34 -4.70 15.95
N VAL A 540 9.60 -3.65 16.29
CA VAL A 540 8.19 -3.74 16.74
C VAL A 540 7.31 -4.35 15.64
N GLU A 541 6.59 -5.41 15.99
CA GLU A 541 5.72 -6.13 15.05
C GLU A 541 4.31 -5.53 14.98
N GLU A 542 3.74 -5.42 13.77
CA GLU A 542 2.34 -5.04 13.56
C GLU A 542 1.45 -6.21 13.13
N THR A 543 2.03 -7.20 12.46
CA THR A 543 1.30 -8.36 11.89
C THR A 543 0.41 -9.12 12.90
N PRO A 544 0.77 -9.29 14.18
CA PRO A 544 -0.13 -9.89 15.16
C PRO A 544 -1.46 -9.14 15.34
N VAL A 545 -1.43 -7.80 15.23
CA VAL A 545 -2.64 -6.96 15.30
C VAL A 545 -3.48 -7.15 14.04
N GLU A 546 -2.86 -7.18 12.87
CA GLU A 546 -3.54 -7.46 11.59
C GLU A 546 -4.30 -8.78 11.64
N ARG A 547 -3.64 -9.85 12.13
CA ARG A 547 -4.25 -11.18 12.27
C ARG A 547 -5.49 -11.21 13.17
N ALA A 548 -5.50 -10.40 14.23
CA ALA A 548 -6.67 -10.30 15.12
C ALA A 548 -7.83 -9.50 14.47
N LEU A 549 -7.50 -8.50 13.65
CA LEU A 549 -8.50 -7.63 13.05
C LEU A 549 -9.25 -8.27 11.86
N ILE A 550 -8.65 -9.23 11.14
CA ILE A 550 -9.31 -9.90 10.02
C ILE A 550 -10.60 -10.61 10.43
N PRO A 551 -10.63 -11.54 11.41
CA PRO A 551 -11.87 -12.17 11.85
C PRO A 551 -12.83 -11.15 12.48
N ALA A 552 -12.36 -10.07 13.08
CA ALA A 552 -13.20 -8.99 13.55
C ALA A 552 -13.93 -8.27 12.40
N LEU A 553 -13.25 -8.01 11.28
CA LEU A 553 -13.87 -7.44 10.08
C LEU A 553 -14.92 -8.39 9.47
N VAL A 554 -14.61 -9.69 9.35
CA VAL A 554 -15.57 -10.68 8.85
C VAL A 554 -16.82 -10.75 9.73
N ASN A 555 -16.67 -10.71 11.05
CA ASN A 555 -17.79 -10.68 11.99
C ASN A 555 -18.59 -9.35 11.91
N TRP A 556 -17.91 -8.24 11.71
CA TRP A 556 -18.56 -6.94 11.55
C TRP A 556 -19.40 -6.89 10.28
N VAL A 557 -18.85 -7.37 9.17
CA VAL A 557 -19.57 -7.48 7.89
C VAL A 557 -20.74 -8.47 7.99
N GLY A 558 -20.47 -9.69 8.47
CA GLY A 558 -21.43 -10.80 8.39
C GLY A 558 -22.51 -10.77 9.47
N LYS A 559 -22.19 -10.29 10.67
CA LYS A 559 -23.07 -10.33 11.85
C LYS A 559 -23.39 -8.97 12.44
N GLY A 560 -22.76 -7.90 11.92
CA GLY A 560 -22.90 -6.56 12.51
C GLY A 560 -22.19 -6.40 13.87
N THR A 561 -21.42 -7.40 14.33
CA THR A 561 -20.66 -7.31 15.59
C THR A 561 -19.56 -6.26 15.44
N PRO A 562 -19.57 -5.17 16.20
CA PRO A 562 -18.56 -4.13 16.09
C PRO A 562 -17.16 -4.69 16.38
N PRO A 563 -16.14 -4.31 15.59
CA PRO A 563 -14.75 -4.66 15.89
C PRO A 563 -14.25 -3.85 17.10
N PRO A 564 -13.03 -4.10 17.61
CA PRO A 564 -12.38 -3.24 18.58
C PRO A 564 -12.47 -1.76 18.19
N ALA A 565 -12.54 -0.88 19.17
CA ALA A 565 -12.65 0.57 18.94
C ALA A 565 -11.43 1.09 18.15
N SER A 566 -11.60 2.17 17.40
CA SER A 566 -10.47 2.84 16.77
C SER A 566 -9.44 3.30 17.80
N GLN A 567 -8.15 3.14 17.47
CA GLN A 567 -7.02 3.54 18.33
C GLN A 567 -6.03 4.34 17.50
N TYR A 568 -6.13 5.66 17.59
CA TYR A 568 -5.26 6.61 16.90
C TYR A 568 -5.18 7.94 17.67
N PRO A 569 -4.12 8.74 17.50
CA PRO A 569 -3.98 10.02 18.17
C PRO A 569 -4.94 11.07 17.60
N THR A 570 -5.40 11.99 18.44
CA THR A 570 -6.27 13.12 18.06
C THR A 570 -5.72 14.44 18.60
N VAL A 571 -6.05 15.53 17.93
CA VAL A 571 -5.68 16.89 18.37
C VAL A 571 -6.41 17.22 19.67
N ALA A 572 -7.68 16.86 19.76
CA ALA A 572 -8.51 17.12 20.95
C ALA A 572 -7.99 16.44 22.22
N SER A 573 -7.36 15.26 22.12
CA SER A 573 -6.73 14.57 23.25
C SER A 573 -5.31 15.08 23.58
N GLY A 574 -4.75 15.98 22.75
CA GLY A 574 -3.42 16.54 22.93
C GLY A 574 -2.29 15.56 22.65
N ASN A 575 -2.57 14.42 21.97
CA ASN A 575 -1.57 13.40 21.60
C ASN A 575 -1.33 13.28 20.08
N LEU A 576 -1.94 14.15 19.27
CA LEU A 576 -1.59 14.42 17.89
C LEU A 576 -1.04 15.85 17.81
N VAL A 577 0.25 15.99 17.52
CA VAL A 577 1.00 17.24 17.71
C VAL A 577 1.87 17.59 16.51
N ALA A 578 2.38 18.82 16.47
CA ALA A 578 3.34 19.25 15.44
C ALA A 578 4.63 18.40 15.49
N PRO A 579 5.28 18.12 14.34
CA PRO A 579 6.49 17.31 14.26
C PRO A 579 7.76 18.07 14.70
N THR A 580 7.69 18.74 15.85
CA THR A 580 8.82 19.43 16.46
C THR A 580 9.21 18.72 17.76
N GLN A 581 10.48 18.72 18.10
CA GLN A 581 10.97 18.07 19.32
C GLN A 581 10.22 18.54 20.56
N ALA A 582 9.97 19.84 20.66
CA ALA A 582 9.26 20.44 21.80
C ALA A 582 7.78 20.01 21.89
N ALA A 583 7.05 20.01 20.77
CA ALA A 583 5.64 19.61 20.74
C ALA A 583 5.47 18.11 20.98
N LEU A 584 6.36 17.29 20.43
CA LEU A 584 6.41 15.85 20.67
C LEU A 584 6.72 15.49 22.11
N GLY A 585 7.56 16.27 22.79
CA GLY A 585 8.18 15.91 24.05
C GLY A 585 9.31 14.88 23.87
N PHE A 586 9.90 14.77 22.66
CA PHE A 586 10.98 13.82 22.40
C PHE A 586 12.22 14.17 23.22
N PRO A 587 12.83 13.19 23.97
CA PRO A 587 13.97 13.46 24.84
C PRO A 587 15.17 14.00 24.05
N SER A 588 15.96 14.86 24.70
CA SER A 588 17.24 15.28 24.15
C SER A 588 18.24 14.16 24.31
N LEU A 589 18.75 13.64 23.20
CA LEU A 589 19.68 12.51 23.16
C LEU A 589 20.97 12.96 22.51
N THR A 590 21.99 13.27 23.32
CA THR A 590 23.35 13.56 22.85
C THR A 590 24.30 12.51 23.40
N ASN A 591 25.17 11.97 22.54
CA ASN A 591 26.14 10.93 22.88
C ASN A 591 25.51 9.64 23.45
N VAL A 592 24.32 9.28 22.99
CA VAL A 592 23.73 7.98 23.33
C VAL A 592 24.57 6.87 22.72
N THR A 593 25.02 5.96 23.55
CA THR A 593 25.82 4.83 23.10
C THR A 593 24.91 3.73 22.60
N VAL A 594 24.92 3.47 21.29
CA VAL A 594 24.22 2.32 20.69
C VAL A 594 25.23 1.19 20.51
N PRO A 595 24.94 -0.04 20.99
CA PRO A 595 25.86 -1.16 20.83
C PRO A 595 26.11 -1.48 19.36
N SER A 596 27.37 -1.46 18.92
CA SER A 596 27.78 -1.79 17.56
C SER A 596 28.12 -3.26 17.39
N GLY A 597 27.18 -4.17 17.68
CA GLY A 597 27.41 -5.62 17.66
C GLY A 597 28.09 -6.19 18.88
N PRO A 598 28.17 -7.53 19.02
CA PRO A 598 28.61 -8.20 20.25
C PRO A 598 30.10 -8.01 20.60
N ALA A 599 30.90 -7.41 19.72
CA ALA A 599 32.34 -7.24 19.92
C ALA A 599 32.86 -5.83 19.58
N ALA A 600 32.02 -4.86 19.27
CA ALA A 600 32.44 -3.55 18.84
C ALA A 600 32.36 -2.50 19.95
N THR A 601 33.25 -1.51 19.89
CA THR A 601 33.20 -0.35 20.78
C THR A 601 31.91 0.42 20.56
N PRO A 602 31.17 0.80 21.62
CA PRO A 602 29.96 1.60 21.47
C PRO A 602 30.23 2.91 20.73
N THR A 603 29.40 3.19 19.73
CA THR A 603 29.52 4.42 18.94
C THR A 603 28.57 5.47 19.50
N PRO A 604 29.05 6.67 19.86
CA PRO A 604 28.19 7.78 20.26
C PRO A 604 27.30 8.18 19.11
N LEU A 605 25.98 8.18 19.31
CA LEU A 605 25.01 8.65 18.35
C LEU A 605 24.65 10.10 18.68
N GLN A 606 24.82 10.99 17.71
CA GLN A 606 24.25 12.33 17.77
C GLN A 606 23.01 12.36 16.89
N LEU A 607 21.85 12.33 17.51
CA LEU A 607 20.58 12.53 16.81
C LEU A 607 20.26 14.03 16.77
N THR A 608 20.27 14.60 15.59
CA THR A 608 19.61 15.87 15.34
C THR A 608 18.19 15.53 14.92
N PHE A 609 17.22 15.85 15.76
CA PHE A 609 15.82 15.66 15.42
C PHE A 609 15.45 16.57 14.25
N ASN A 610 14.87 15.97 13.21
CA ASN A 610 14.50 16.63 11.99
C ASN A 610 13.06 16.25 11.63
N GLY A 611 12.11 17.20 11.70
CA GLY A 611 10.71 17.00 11.40
C GLY A 611 10.34 17.10 9.92
N GLU A 612 11.31 17.12 9.03
CA GLU A 612 11.15 17.49 7.61
C GLU A 612 10.38 16.50 6.74
N TYR A 613 10.20 15.28 7.17
CA TYR A 613 9.38 14.30 6.45
C TYR A 613 7.93 14.73 6.20
N ASN A 614 7.47 15.76 6.88
CA ASN A 614 6.06 16.04 7.07
C ASN A 614 5.64 17.32 6.37
N GLN A 615 6.25 17.64 5.24
CA GLN A 615 5.80 18.75 4.41
C GLN A 615 5.00 18.23 3.22
N LEU A 616 3.80 18.77 3.05
CA LEU A 616 2.93 18.45 1.93
C LEU A 616 2.22 19.71 1.47
N PHE A 617 2.26 19.93 0.15
CA PHE A 617 1.63 21.07 -0.51
C PHE A 617 0.54 20.60 -1.47
N VAL A 618 -0.36 21.52 -1.80
CA VAL A 618 -1.24 21.29 -2.95
C VAL A 618 -0.38 21.22 -4.21
N THR A 619 -0.51 20.14 -4.94
CA THR A 619 0.33 19.87 -6.11
C THR A 619 -0.55 19.53 -7.32
N ASP A 620 -0.26 20.15 -8.45
CA ASP A 620 -0.85 19.79 -9.73
C ASP A 620 0.04 18.74 -10.41
N TYR A 621 -0.47 17.52 -10.51
CA TYR A 621 0.18 16.37 -11.15
C TYR A 621 -0.23 16.16 -12.60
N SER A 622 -0.89 17.12 -13.25
CA SER A 622 -1.27 17.03 -14.65
C SER A 622 -0.07 17.07 -15.61
N ASN A 623 1.07 17.52 -15.11
CA ASN A 623 2.33 17.59 -15.86
C ASN A 623 3.34 16.54 -15.37
N ALA A 624 4.23 16.08 -16.27
CA ALA A 624 5.30 15.15 -15.93
C ALA A 624 6.23 15.68 -14.83
N VAL A 625 6.46 16.98 -14.80
CA VAL A 625 7.05 17.71 -13.67
C VAL A 625 5.90 18.40 -12.95
N PRO A 626 5.51 17.92 -11.75
CA PRO A 626 4.39 18.49 -11.03
C PRO A 626 4.61 19.96 -10.66
N VAL A 627 3.53 20.72 -10.64
CA VAL A 627 3.54 22.12 -10.22
C VAL A 627 3.01 22.22 -8.80
N VAL A 628 3.84 22.78 -7.92
CA VAL A 628 3.54 22.88 -6.49
C VAL A 628 3.15 24.30 -6.12
N ASN A 629 2.06 24.40 -5.37
CA ASN A 629 1.66 25.66 -4.77
C ASN A 629 2.18 25.76 -3.33
N THR A 630 3.36 26.33 -3.16
CA THR A 630 4.01 26.48 -1.85
C THR A 630 3.26 27.40 -0.89
N ALA A 631 2.28 28.18 -1.36
CA ALA A 631 1.41 28.99 -0.51
C ALA A 631 0.27 28.18 0.13
N GLN A 632 0.04 26.94 -0.31
CA GLN A 632 -1.03 26.07 0.14
C GLN A 632 -0.45 24.77 0.72
N ALA A 633 0.04 24.85 1.96
CA ALA A 633 0.59 23.70 2.70
C ALA A 633 -0.48 23.07 3.60
N TYR A 634 -0.41 21.75 3.71
CA TYR A 634 -1.17 20.98 4.68
C TYR A 634 -0.44 20.92 6.02
N THR A 635 -1.20 20.96 7.11
CA THR A 635 -0.67 20.76 8.45
C THR A 635 -0.58 19.26 8.72
N ILE A 636 0.64 18.73 8.69
CA ILE A 636 0.92 17.34 9.04
C ILE A 636 1.24 17.26 10.52
N LEU A 637 0.62 16.30 11.20
CA LEU A 637 0.78 16.07 12.64
C LEU A 637 1.27 14.65 12.88
N VAL A 638 1.90 14.43 14.03
CA VAL A 638 2.51 13.14 14.42
C VAL A 638 2.10 12.73 15.83
N PRO A 639 2.16 11.43 16.17
CA PRO A 639 1.85 10.94 17.51
C PRO A 639 2.83 11.50 18.55
N LYS A 640 2.29 11.97 19.69
CA LYS A 640 3.08 12.42 20.83
C LYS A 640 3.76 11.25 21.53
N VAL A 641 4.95 11.49 22.09
CA VAL A 641 5.73 10.49 22.81
C VAL A 641 5.81 10.76 24.32
N ASP A 642 6.17 9.74 25.09
CA ASP A 642 6.46 9.84 26.53
C ASP A 642 7.90 10.36 26.78
N ALA A 643 8.29 10.42 28.06
CA ALA A 643 9.64 10.83 28.46
C ALA A 643 10.75 9.87 28.00
N ASN A 644 10.39 8.65 27.59
CA ASN A 644 11.31 7.66 27.01
C ASN A 644 11.34 7.71 25.49
N GLY A 645 10.57 8.60 24.85
CA GLY A 645 10.50 8.77 23.42
C GLY A 645 9.59 7.77 22.69
N ASN A 646 8.80 6.97 23.43
CA ASN A 646 7.83 6.03 22.84
C ASN A 646 6.44 6.67 22.70
N GLU A 647 5.71 6.32 21.65
CA GLU A 647 4.36 6.82 21.41
C GLU A 647 3.40 6.38 22.52
N THR A 648 2.48 7.27 22.86
CA THR A 648 1.55 7.08 23.99
C THR A 648 0.15 6.70 23.57
N THR A 649 -0.12 6.62 22.27
CA THR A 649 -1.46 6.38 21.69
C THR A 649 -1.35 5.42 20.51
N GLY A 650 -2.45 4.73 20.24
CA GLY A 650 -2.55 3.65 19.27
C GLY A 650 -2.68 2.29 19.96
N VAL A 651 -2.54 1.24 19.20
CA VAL A 651 -2.38 -0.11 19.75
C VAL A 651 -0.93 -0.24 20.23
N LEU A 652 -0.76 -0.14 21.54
CA LEU A 652 0.55 -0.24 22.17
C LEU A 652 0.88 -1.73 22.38
N VAL A 653 1.51 -2.33 21.37
CA VAL A 653 1.93 -3.74 21.46
C VAL A 653 2.92 -3.95 22.62
N PRO A 654 3.09 -5.19 23.11
CA PRO A 654 3.92 -5.46 24.29
C PRO A 654 5.34 -4.88 24.23
N ASP A 655 5.96 -4.83 23.05
CA ASP A 655 7.28 -4.22 22.84
C ASP A 655 7.30 -2.72 23.19
N VAL A 656 6.19 -2.01 22.96
CA VAL A 656 6.05 -0.58 23.26
C VAL A 656 5.56 -0.35 24.69
N SER A 657 4.68 -1.22 25.20
CA SER A 657 4.15 -1.12 26.57
C SER A 657 5.17 -1.53 27.63
N ALA A 658 6.10 -2.41 27.29
CA ALA A 658 7.22 -2.85 28.12
C ALA A 658 8.54 -2.69 27.34
N PRO A 659 9.01 -1.46 27.10
CA PRO A 659 10.05 -1.22 26.12
C PRO A 659 11.46 -1.52 26.64
N LEU A 660 12.33 -2.01 25.74
CA LEU A 660 13.79 -2.09 25.94
C LEU A 660 14.55 -0.95 25.24
N ALA A 661 13.83 -0.15 24.44
CA ALA A 661 14.37 0.93 23.63
C ALA A 661 13.30 2.02 23.40
N THR A 662 13.71 3.16 22.89
CA THR A 662 12.83 4.05 22.16
C THR A 662 12.63 3.49 20.77
N TYR A 663 11.39 3.34 20.34
CA TYR A 663 11.02 2.87 19.00
C TYR A 663 10.36 4.01 18.25
N THR A 664 10.95 4.36 17.08
CA THR A 664 10.50 5.50 16.30
C THR A 664 9.89 5.05 14.98
N GLY A 665 8.87 5.78 14.49
CA GLY A 665 8.36 5.63 13.12
C GLY A 665 9.25 6.25 12.05
N TRP A 666 10.41 6.77 12.41
CA TRP A 666 11.35 7.43 11.52
C TRP A 666 12.79 6.96 11.76
N ASN A 667 13.62 7.14 10.74
CA ASN A 667 15.06 6.90 10.78
C ASN A 667 15.73 7.89 9.82
N TYR A 668 17.02 8.15 9.99
CA TYR A 668 17.76 9.04 9.14
C TYR A 668 18.72 8.29 8.23
N ARG A 669 18.97 8.86 7.06
CA ARG A 669 19.94 8.33 6.11
C ARG A 669 21.36 8.57 6.59
N GLY A 670 22.23 7.59 6.35
CA GLY A 670 23.62 7.57 6.75
C GLY A 670 24.54 8.32 5.78
N ALA A 671 25.82 8.42 6.15
CA ALA A 671 26.84 9.04 5.32
C ALA A 671 26.98 8.34 3.96
N GLY A 672 27.05 9.13 2.89
CA GLY A 672 27.10 8.64 1.52
C GLY A 672 25.74 8.29 0.90
N HIS A 673 24.64 8.60 1.59
CA HIS A 673 23.27 8.31 1.16
C HIS A 673 22.32 9.52 1.32
N ALA A 674 22.77 10.73 1.08
CA ALA A 674 22.07 11.96 1.47
C ALA A 674 21.86 12.03 2.99
N ILE A 675 22.96 12.14 3.72
CA ILE A 675 23.01 12.11 5.19
C ILE A 675 22.01 13.06 5.83
N GLY A 676 21.24 12.55 6.78
CA GLY A 676 20.28 13.32 7.56
C GLY A 676 18.87 13.37 6.97
N ASP A 677 18.69 13.00 5.72
CA ASP A 677 17.37 12.83 5.12
C ASP A 677 16.61 11.67 5.75
N GLY A 678 15.31 11.57 5.43
CA GLY A 678 14.49 10.46 5.82
C GLY A 678 14.95 9.12 5.25
N CYS A 679 15.15 8.13 6.10
CA CYS A 679 15.38 6.77 5.65
C CYS A 679 14.02 6.10 5.42
N ILE A 680 13.48 6.22 4.22
CA ILE A 680 12.13 5.79 3.86
C ILE A 680 11.88 4.32 4.19
N SER A 681 10.68 4.06 4.67
CA SER A 681 10.18 2.75 5.12
C SER A 681 10.83 2.22 6.41
N ASN A 682 11.83 2.90 6.95
CA ASN A 682 12.50 2.46 8.16
C ASN A 682 12.09 3.30 9.38
N GLY A 683 11.80 2.62 10.47
CA GLY A 683 11.79 3.17 11.82
C GLY A 683 13.15 3.01 12.47
N GLY A 684 13.26 3.47 13.71
CA GLY A 684 14.48 3.37 14.50
C GLY A 684 14.29 2.70 15.83
N ALA A 685 15.37 2.10 16.35
CA ALA A 685 15.44 1.62 17.72
C ALA A 685 16.65 2.26 18.43
N ILE A 686 16.41 2.90 19.58
CA ILE A 686 17.45 3.55 20.39
C ILE A 686 17.43 2.89 21.77
N PRO A 687 18.33 1.94 22.05
CA PRO A 687 18.34 1.16 23.28
C PRO A 687 18.36 2.03 24.54
N PHE A 688 17.72 1.55 25.60
CA PHE A 688 17.88 2.13 26.94
C PHE A 688 19.19 1.67 27.55
N ALA A 689 19.83 2.56 28.31
CA ALA A 689 20.97 2.18 29.10
C ALA A 689 20.60 1.12 30.15
N VAL A 690 21.48 0.17 30.40
CA VAL A 690 21.25 -0.90 31.40
C VAL A 690 21.05 -0.30 32.81
N ASN A 691 21.84 0.70 33.15
CA ASN A 691 21.78 1.40 34.43
C ASN A 691 22.36 2.83 34.32
N THR A 692 22.26 3.62 35.39
CA THR A 692 22.71 5.01 35.42
C THR A 692 24.21 5.16 35.14
N ALA A 693 25.04 4.19 35.49
CA ALA A 693 26.48 4.23 35.20
C ALA A 693 26.74 4.12 33.69
N ALA A 694 25.89 3.40 32.94
CA ALA A 694 25.96 3.28 31.47
C ALA A 694 25.45 4.54 30.75
N GLN A 695 24.72 5.43 31.44
CA GLN A 695 24.31 6.73 30.90
C GLN A 695 25.38 7.83 31.11
N ALA A 696 26.44 7.52 31.86
CA ALA A 696 27.47 8.49 32.21
C ALA A 696 28.23 8.96 30.95
N GLY A 697 28.27 10.29 30.74
CA GLY A 697 28.99 10.92 29.62
C GLY A 697 28.12 11.48 28.52
N GLY A 698 26.78 11.36 28.59
CA GLY A 698 25.82 11.94 27.64
C GLY A 698 24.65 12.66 28.32
N THR A 699 23.75 13.24 27.52
CA THR A 699 22.46 13.78 27.97
C THR A 699 21.34 12.81 27.59
N ASP A 700 21.28 11.65 28.23
CA ASP A 700 20.15 10.73 28.09
C ASP A 700 19.28 10.82 29.34
N SER A 701 18.11 11.44 29.23
CA SER A 701 17.15 11.60 30.32
C SER A 701 16.14 10.45 30.42
N ARG A 702 16.21 9.48 29.51
CA ARG A 702 15.28 8.33 29.50
C ARG A 702 15.52 7.42 30.72
N ALA A 703 14.49 6.67 31.10
CA ALA A 703 14.63 5.65 32.13
C ALA A 703 15.62 4.55 31.71
N THR A 704 16.39 4.05 32.68
CA THR A 704 17.26 2.88 32.45
C THR A 704 16.48 1.56 32.63
N LEU A 705 17.00 0.47 32.08
CA LEU A 705 16.42 -0.87 32.31
C LEU A 705 16.41 -1.25 33.80
N ALA A 706 17.40 -0.78 34.58
CA ALA A 706 17.40 -0.93 36.02
C ALA A 706 16.25 -0.16 36.68
N THR A 707 15.89 1.01 36.18
CA THR A 707 14.73 1.78 36.68
C THR A 707 13.42 1.10 36.32
N LEU A 708 13.28 0.65 35.08
CA LEU A 708 12.02 0.07 34.57
C LEU A 708 11.74 -1.32 35.16
N TYR A 709 12.76 -2.16 35.23
CA TYR A 709 12.59 -3.59 35.54
C TYR A 709 13.46 -4.07 36.75
N ASN A 710 14.09 -3.16 37.48
CA ASN A 710 15.07 -3.53 38.50
C ASN A 710 16.23 -4.41 37.95
N GLY A 711 16.53 -4.34 36.65
CA GLY A 711 17.48 -5.24 36.00
C GLY A 711 17.03 -6.70 35.90
N SER A 712 15.77 -7.02 36.19
CA SER A 712 15.23 -8.38 36.27
C SER A 712 14.51 -8.80 34.98
N ARG A 713 14.93 -9.94 34.42
CA ARG A 713 14.28 -10.58 33.28
C ARG A 713 12.85 -11.01 33.62
N SER A 714 12.63 -11.59 34.80
CA SER A 714 11.28 -12.03 35.20
C SER A 714 10.27 -10.85 35.31
N LYS A 715 10.72 -9.68 35.78
CA LYS A 715 9.86 -8.47 35.79
C LYS A 715 9.52 -7.97 34.40
N TYR A 716 10.50 -7.95 33.49
CA TYR A 716 10.25 -7.61 32.10
C TYR A 716 9.27 -8.58 31.44
N GLN A 717 9.51 -9.89 31.59
CA GLN A 717 8.65 -10.95 31.07
C GLN A 717 7.20 -10.84 31.60
N ALA A 718 7.06 -10.55 32.89
CA ALA A 718 5.75 -10.32 33.49
C ALA A 718 5.02 -9.07 32.90
N ALA A 719 5.76 -8.00 32.65
CA ALA A 719 5.22 -6.80 32.03
C ALA A 719 4.76 -7.06 30.60
N VAL A 720 5.57 -7.76 29.80
CA VAL A 720 5.22 -8.19 28.43
C VAL A 720 3.98 -9.09 28.45
N ALA A 721 3.92 -10.08 29.32
CA ALA A 721 2.76 -10.98 29.42
C ALA A 721 1.47 -10.23 29.83
N ALA A 722 1.59 -9.28 30.76
CA ALA A 722 0.44 -8.46 31.17
C ALA A 722 -0.08 -7.59 30.01
N ALA A 723 0.82 -6.94 29.26
CA ALA A 723 0.47 -6.14 28.09
C ALA A 723 -0.19 -6.99 26.99
N ALA A 724 0.40 -8.15 26.65
CA ALA A 724 -0.14 -9.07 25.66
C ALA A 724 -1.56 -9.53 26.02
N ASN A 725 -1.77 -10.00 27.25
CA ASN A 725 -3.09 -10.46 27.72
C ASN A 725 -4.13 -9.33 27.76
N ALA A 726 -3.72 -8.10 28.06
CA ALA A 726 -4.61 -6.94 27.99
C ALA A 726 -5.11 -6.68 26.54
N LEU A 727 -4.23 -6.75 25.54
CA LEU A 727 -4.61 -6.61 24.14
C LEU A 727 -5.48 -7.77 23.63
N VAL A 728 -5.26 -9.00 24.11
CA VAL A 728 -6.15 -10.14 23.84
C VAL A 728 -7.55 -9.86 24.37
N SER A 729 -7.68 -9.40 25.59
CA SER A 729 -8.99 -9.09 26.18
C SER A 729 -9.71 -7.94 25.48
N GLN A 730 -8.98 -7.03 24.86
CA GLN A 730 -9.51 -5.90 24.05
C GLN A 730 -9.80 -6.29 22.60
N GLY A 731 -9.35 -7.47 22.16
CA GLY A 731 -9.55 -7.95 20.78
C GLY A 731 -8.52 -7.46 19.75
N TYR A 732 -7.40 -6.87 20.19
CA TYR A 732 -6.32 -6.43 19.30
C TYR A 732 -5.23 -7.48 19.08
N LEU A 733 -5.25 -8.57 19.84
CA LEU A 733 -4.37 -9.72 19.64
C LEU A 733 -5.15 -11.03 19.73
N LEU A 734 -4.68 -12.03 19.00
CA LEU A 734 -5.06 -13.42 19.22
C LEU A 734 -4.23 -14.00 20.37
N GLN A 735 -4.82 -14.94 21.15
CA GLN A 735 -4.10 -15.59 22.26
C GLN A 735 -2.85 -16.32 21.78
N ASP A 736 -2.91 -16.92 20.59
CA ASP A 736 -1.76 -17.60 19.99
C ASP A 736 -0.59 -16.63 19.71
N ASP A 737 -0.90 -15.43 19.20
CA ASP A 737 0.10 -14.39 18.94
C ASP A 737 0.69 -13.84 20.25
N ALA A 738 -0.15 -13.62 21.26
CA ALA A 738 0.32 -13.22 22.58
C ALA A 738 1.35 -14.22 23.15
N ASN A 739 1.06 -15.53 23.05
CA ASN A 739 1.91 -16.58 23.60
C ASN A 739 3.17 -16.82 22.76
N ASN A 740 3.01 -16.96 21.44
CA ASN A 740 4.06 -17.49 20.57
C ASN A 740 4.93 -16.39 19.92
N VAL A 741 4.45 -15.14 19.94
CA VAL A 741 5.27 -14.00 19.49
C VAL A 741 5.80 -13.26 20.71
N PHE A 742 4.97 -12.52 21.43
CA PHE A 742 5.45 -11.59 22.45
C PHE A 742 6.02 -12.27 23.70
N ILE A 743 5.29 -13.20 24.31
CA ILE A 743 5.73 -13.88 25.54
C ILE A 743 6.93 -14.79 25.25
N ALA A 744 6.92 -15.49 24.11
CA ALA A 744 8.05 -16.33 23.71
C ALA A 744 9.31 -15.49 23.42
N ASN A 745 9.16 -14.36 22.71
CA ASN A 745 10.28 -13.45 22.46
C ASN A 745 10.85 -12.86 23.75
N ALA A 746 10.00 -12.46 24.70
CA ALA A 746 10.45 -11.94 25.99
C ALA A 746 11.25 -12.96 26.81
N ALA A 747 10.98 -14.25 26.65
CA ALA A 747 11.76 -15.30 27.29
C ALA A 747 13.21 -15.36 26.79
N GLY A 748 13.48 -14.88 25.57
CA GLY A 748 14.81 -14.83 24.95
C GLY A 748 15.65 -13.60 25.31
N VAL A 749 15.14 -12.67 26.16
CA VAL A 749 15.87 -11.42 26.46
C VAL A 749 17.26 -11.68 27.06
N SER A 750 18.24 -10.92 26.56
CA SER A 750 19.65 -11.11 26.94
C SER A 750 19.91 -10.79 28.44
N ALA A 751 20.71 -11.63 29.10
CA ALA A 751 21.21 -11.38 30.42
C ALA A 751 22.17 -10.18 30.50
N THR A 752 22.70 -9.70 29.37
CA THR A 752 23.52 -8.49 29.34
C THR A 752 22.68 -7.22 29.49
N LEU A 753 21.41 -7.26 29.07
CA LEU A 753 20.47 -6.15 29.24
C LEU A 753 19.79 -6.18 30.60
N LEU A 754 19.38 -7.35 31.06
CA LEU A 754 18.68 -7.57 32.33
C LEU A 754 19.42 -8.66 33.10
N PRO A 755 20.46 -8.30 33.87
CA PRO A 755 21.37 -9.27 34.45
C PRO A 755 20.79 -10.11 35.59
N GLN A 756 19.70 -9.65 36.21
CA GLN A 756 19.05 -10.43 37.26
C GLN A 756 17.97 -11.35 36.69
N PRO A 757 17.78 -12.54 37.24
CA PRO A 757 16.78 -13.50 36.76
C PRO A 757 15.34 -13.02 36.90
#